data_9789f0d8da458a88206c7344c0a4be1b
#
_entry.id   9789f0d8da458a88206c7344c0a4be1b
#
_cell.length_a   1.000
_cell.length_b   1.000
_cell.length_c   1.000
_cell.angle_alpha   90.00
_cell.angle_beta   90.00
_cell.angle_gamma   90.00
#
_symmetry.space_group_name_H-M   'P 1'
#
loop_
_entity.id
_entity.type
_entity.pdbx_description
1 polymer ?
#
loop_
_entity_poly.entity_id
_entity_poly.type
_entity_poly.pdbx_seq_one_letter_code
_entity_poly.pdbx_strand_id
1 'polypeptide(L)'
;MILVLSILMVPMASIAGNDRITISQNGYYMQKLSNPTAGEGEADGLVTPGDRFNSYAWATGELGDYIYVGSNRNLVGSTIELYIHAYGDKIPMDTVRQFVDTFTNGELALTPKGEQGKGGVIVRYSKTTGKMETVFEPNADMPAPFNDITGYRMCVEFKGNLYFGTTGTANTMLLRIGPDFQPGDLPEILVHMTKPAETGMGNIRAYDVTDDGERLYIGGTDASQLSHEEIAQGVTSAVRIQTTTDGTHFDTIAGPDDFYPYTLEKYISNSGDVWDLVVYQDTVYLSLMTTIGAVVYQGVEVGKGQPGANEYGWKWTEFIGDGLGKQGDPIYPAGFGNPLNYVMSPIVYQGDLYYYTLSNAFDAMVKAIFSLVKLVRTQDINAYFEGLKTMENSMKNQASIYRLTSDGKMQMVMGSPDQYFNREKGNYLSETLHAFSNSTELGCMQYIWRATEYNGKLLFGTFDASTLNHYFTFLTNGDLIGMDADDCEHQIRSAVDLINLLKKETVIDSKTTDMLVQVLGTLNSMVNKKATEASVKQLLEISLQFKKAFDKIRPILDKIVNSDLAQSLGDQLQGLNALRSIYNTLANIDTEGLERYIRISNAIMEADGGFDLYQTEDGVHYQEILNDGFHDKYNYGCRSFIAGSDGLYLGTANPYYGGQLWKLNEITAELKTLSSPQLNLSFERNVKAYQATVDQNVTELSLTALGADPGTQVLVNGRESDGAAVTIALKNGENIIRIETTSIDGSVTDVYVLTVTRGAAASEPTEPDTAEPGEQSPSNPDASGTEGEAPTAFTQKDATQAPTGPDNVDIPGTGSGASVAMLAVLVIGAAGTMTFSRKKRG
;
A
#
# COMPACT_ATOMS: atom_id res chain seq x y z
N MET A 1 -25.93 16.88 -29.27
CA MET A 1 -25.71 16.62 -27.84
C MET A 1 -25.78 15.11 -27.51
N ILE A 2 -25.68 14.24 -28.50
CA ILE A 2 -25.58 12.77 -28.31
C ILE A 2 -24.21 12.25 -28.77
N LEU A 3 -23.33 13.14 -29.29
CA LEU A 3 -22.01 12.73 -29.80
C LEU A 3 -20.83 13.13 -28.91
N VAL A 4 -21.07 13.66 -27.70
CA VAL A 4 -20.04 14.05 -26.73
C VAL A 4 -20.03 13.18 -25.48
N LEU A 5 -21.02 12.29 -25.32
CA LEU A 5 -21.10 11.35 -24.19
C LEU A 5 -20.58 9.94 -24.50
N SER A 6 -20.05 9.72 -25.72
CA SER A 6 -19.47 8.42 -26.12
C SER A 6 -17.94 8.34 -26.02
N ILE A 7 -17.27 9.33 -25.43
CA ILE A 7 -15.80 9.36 -25.27
C ILE A 7 -15.35 9.06 -23.81
N LEU A 8 -16.28 8.91 -22.87
CA LEU A 8 -15.96 8.63 -21.47
C LEU A 8 -16.33 7.23 -20.98
N MET A 9 -16.69 6.32 -21.88
CA MET A 9 -16.70 4.90 -21.59
C MET A 9 -15.91 4.19 -22.69
N VAL A 10 -14.61 4.17 -22.56
CA VAL A 10 -13.84 3.11 -23.21
C VAL A 10 -14.22 1.84 -22.46
N PRO A 11 -14.94 0.88 -23.07
CA PRO A 11 -15.09 -0.42 -22.43
C PRO A 11 -13.67 -0.95 -22.33
N MET A 12 -13.24 -1.39 -21.13
CA MET A 12 -12.09 -2.27 -21.00
C MET A 12 -12.44 -3.55 -21.76
N ALA A 13 -12.25 -3.52 -23.05
CA ALA A 13 -12.23 -4.73 -23.84
C ALA A 13 -10.97 -5.48 -23.44
N SER A 14 -11.16 -6.62 -22.80
CA SER A 14 -10.10 -7.60 -22.65
C SER A 14 -9.64 -8.01 -24.05
N ILE A 15 -8.58 -7.42 -24.52
CA ILE A 15 -7.92 -7.84 -25.76
C ILE A 15 -7.00 -8.98 -25.35
N ALA A 16 -7.37 -10.17 -25.75
CA ALA A 16 -6.55 -11.36 -25.58
C ALA A 16 -5.25 -11.19 -26.38
N GLY A 17 -4.14 -10.95 -25.69
CA GLY A 17 -2.81 -10.89 -26.26
C GLY A 17 -1.96 -9.75 -25.72
N ASN A 18 -1.08 -10.01 -24.78
CA ASN A 18 0.01 -9.14 -24.29
C ASN A 18 -0.34 -7.72 -23.80
N ASP A 19 -1.59 -7.37 -23.61
CA ASP A 19 -1.98 -6.02 -23.27
C ASP A 19 -1.86 -5.80 -21.77
N ARG A 20 -0.73 -5.25 -21.40
CA ARG A 20 -0.46 -4.78 -20.05
C ARG A 20 -1.36 -3.61 -19.74
N ILE A 21 -1.99 -3.63 -18.57
CA ILE A 21 -2.79 -2.52 -18.09
C ILE A 21 -1.88 -1.28 -18.02
N THR A 22 -2.31 -0.19 -18.66
CA THR A 22 -1.64 1.10 -18.61
C THR A 22 -2.61 2.14 -18.10
N ILE A 23 -2.19 2.89 -17.09
CA ILE A 23 -2.97 3.95 -16.43
C ILE A 23 -2.20 5.25 -16.60
N SER A 24 -2.92 6.36 -16.83
CA SER A 24 -2.35 7.70 -16.89
C SER A 24 -3.03 8.58 -15.84
N GLN A 25 -2.27 9.10 -14.89
CA GLN A 25 -2.79 9.91 -13.79
C GLN A 25 -1.73 10.88 -13.26
N ASN A 26 -2.13 12.14 -13.04
CA ASN A 26 -1.32 13.17 -12.37
C ASN A 26 0.13 13.30 -12.88
N GLY A 27 0.31 13.27 -14.20
CA GLY A 27 1.61 13.43 -14.84
C GLY A 27 2.45 12.17 -14.95
N TYR A 28 1.89 11.03 -14.58
CA TYR A 28 2.54 9.71 -14.73
C TYR A 28 1.72 8.78 -15.61
N TYR A 29 2.41 7.91 -16.35
CA TYR A 29 1.81 6.68 -16.85
C TYR A 29 2.41 5.49 -16.10
N MET A 30 1.56 4.51 -15.76
CA MET A 30 1.88 3.36 -14.96
C MET A 30 1.49 2.10 -15.73
N GLN A 31 2.43 1.18 -15.85
CA GLN A 31 2.22 -0.04 -16.60
C GLN A 31 2.38 -1.26 -15.69
N LYS A 32 1.35 -2.11 -15.66
CA LYS A 32 1.43 -3.40 -14.96
C LYS A 32 2.34 -4.35 -15.72
N LEU A 33 3.35 -4.87 -15.05
CA LEU A 33 4.37 -5.76 -15.63
C LEU A 33 4.18 -7.21 -15.22
N SER A 34 3.53 -7.49 -14.09
CA SER A 34 3.17 -8.83 -13.67
C SER A 34 2.17 -9.46 -14.65
N ASN A 35 2.03 -10.78 -14.61
CA ASN A 35 1.17 -11.50 -15.54
C ASN A 35 -0.30 -11.04 -15.41
N PRO A 36 -0.87 -10.34 -16.40
CA PRO A 36 -2.22 -9.82 -16.33
C PRO A 36 -3.29 -10.85 -16.75
N THR A 37 -2.87 -12.02 -17.22
CA THR A 37 -3.80 -13.01 -17.80
C THR A 37 -4.27 -14.00 -16.74
N ALA A 38 -4.88 -13.50 -15.69
CA ALA A 38 -5.72 -14.37 -14.88
C ALA A 38 -7.00 -14.67 -15.66
N GLY A 39 -7.30 -15.90 -15.90
CA GLY A 39 -8.64 -16.32 -16.28
C GLY A 39 -9.61 -15.99 -15.15
N GLU A 40 -10.91 -16.11 -15.40
CA GLU A 40 -11.91 -15.89 -14.38
C GLU A 40 -11.65 -16.80 -13.17
N GLY A 41 -11.38 -16.21 -11.99
CA GLY A 41 -11.01 -16.91 -10.76
C GLY A 41 -9.53 -17.25 -10.58
N GLU A 42 -8.64 -16.83 -11.48
CA GLU A 42 -7.19 -16.98 -11.33
C GLU A 42 -6.54 -15.71 -10.83
N ALA A 43 -5.46 -15.87 -10.05
CA ALA A 43 -4.74 -14.73 -9.49
C ALA A 43 -3.88 -14.04 -10.57
N ASP A 44 -3.92 -12.72 -10.59
CA ASP A 44 -3.16 -11.85 -11.48
C ASP A 44 -1.93 -11.27 -10.74
N GLY A 45 -1.05 -12.16 -10.28
CA GLY A 45 0.09 -11.81 -9.46
C GLY A 45 1.44 -11.88 -10.18
N LEU A 46 2.50 -11.91 -9.36
CA LEU A 46 3.90 -12.01 -9.81
C LEU A 46 4.22 -13.33 -10.48
N VAL A 47 3.61 -14.40 -10.05
CA VAL A 47 3.84 -15.75 -10.53
C VAL A 47 2.72 -16.24 -11.43
N THR A 48 2.80 -17.52 -11.74
CA THR A 48 1.81 -18.23 -12.54
C THR A 48 0.39 -17.93 -12.05
N PRO A 49 -0.56 -17.72 -12.96
CA PRO A 49 -1.98 -17.55 -12.62
C PRO A 49 -2.46 -18.60 -11.62
N GLY A 50 -3.23 -18.18 -10.62
CA GLY A 50 -3.70 -19.05 -9.55
C GLY A 50 -2.83 -19.04 -8.29
N ASP A 51 -1.58 -18.58 -8.32
CA ASP A 51 -0.73 -18.48 -7.12
C ASP A 51 -0.79 -17.12 -6.44
N ARG A 52 -1.96 -16.75 -5.93
CA ARG A 52 -2.21 -15.51 -5.19
C ARG A 52 -1.49 -15.46 -3.83
N PHE A 53 -0.92 -16.57 -3.36
CA PHE A 53 -0.23 -16.61 -2.08
C PHE A 53 1.10 -15.85 -2.08
N ASN A 54 1.73 -15.62 -3.24
CA ASN A 54 2.86 -14.70 -3.37
C ASN A 54 2.34 -13.25 -3.34
N SER A 55 1.77 -12.87 -2.20
CA SER A 55 0.93 -11.70 -2.02
C SER A 55 1.68 -10.40 -1.76
N TYR A 56 3.00 -10.46 -1.55
CA TYR A 56 3.84 -9.30 -1.30
C TYR A 56 5.05 -9.28 -2.22
N ALA A 57 5.17 -8.25 -3.05
CA ALA A 57 6.40 -7.92 -3.75
C ALA A 57 7.34 -7.17 -2.79
N TRP A 58 8.03 -7.90 -1.91
CA TRP A 58 8.64 -7.34 -0.71
C TRP A 58 10.05 -6.80 -0.90
N ALA A 59 10.77 -7.35 -1.85
CA ALA A 59 12.15 -7.01 -2.15
C ALA A 59 12.31 -6.81 -3.66
N THR A 60 12.81 -5.67 -4.09
CA THR A 60 13.05 -5.37 -5.50
C THR A 60 14.50 -4.93 -5.74
N GLY A 61 15.08 -5.32 -6.86
CA GLY A 61 16.43 -4.93 -7.27
C GLY A 61 16.60 -5.01 -8.77
N GLU A 62 17.54 -4.24 -9.32
CA GLU A 62 17.91 -4.27 -10.74
C GLU A 62 19.27 -4.93 -10.91
N LEU A 63 19.39 -5.83 -11.89
CA LEU A 63 20.66 -6.39 -12.30
C LEU A 63 20.67 -6.63 -13.82
N GLY A 64 21.46 -5.86 -14.53
CA GLY A 64 21.55 -5.90 -15.99
C GLY A 64 20.21 -5.62 -16.68
N ASP A 65 19.72 -6.56 -17.49
CA ASP A 65 18.42 -6.43 -18.18
C ASP A 65 17.21 -6.72 -17.28
N TYR A 66 17.42 -7.14 -16.03
CA TYR A 66 16.36 -7.70 -15.23
C TYR A 66 16.01 -6.85 -14.01
N ILE A 67 14.71 -6.76 -13.75
CA ILE A 67 14.15 -6.34 -12.45
C ILE A 67 13.79 -7.62 -11.69
N TYR A 68 14.40 -7.81 -10.54
CA TYR A 68 14.15 -8.95 -9.67
C TYR A 68 13.15 -8.56 -8.58
N VAL A 69 12.27 -9.49 -8.24
CA VAL A 69 11.31 -9.33 -7.15
C VAL A 69 11.33 -10.56 -6.25
N GLY A 70 11.68 -10.37 -4.99
CA GLY A 70 11.51 -11.37 -3.94
C GLY A 70 10.16 -11.18 -3.25
N SER A 71 9.33 -12.22 -3.27
CA SER A 71 8.01 -12.17 -2.68
C SER A 71 8.00 -12.64 -1.22
N ASN A 72 6.90 -12.36 -0.50
CA ASN A 72 6.52 -13.11 0.68
C ASN A 72 5.23 -13.88 0.39
N ARG A 73 5.20 -15.13 0.87
CA ARG A 73 4.06 -16.00 0.69
C ARG A 73 3.10 -15.87 1.87
N ASN A 74 1.86 -15.48 1.59
CA ASN A 74 0.73 -15.49 2.52
C ASN A 74 0.98 -14.77 3.86
N LEU A 75 1.56 -13.57 3.84
CA LEU A 75 1.90 -12.84 5.07
C LEU A 75 0.67 -12.58 5.94
N VAL A 76 -0.44 -12.11 5.36
CA VAL A 76 -1.65 -11.80 6.13
C VAL A 76 -2.21 -13.06 6.77
N GLY A 77 -2.37 -14.14 6.01
CA GLY A 77 -2.85 -15.42 6.53
C GLY A 77 -1.94 -16.01 7.61
N SER A 78 -0.62 -16.04 7.35
CA SER A 78 0.37 -16.52 8.32
C SER A 78 0.37 -15.70 9.61
N THR A 79 0.18 -14.40 9.51
CA THR A 79 0.10 -13.53 10.69
C THR A 79 -1.18 -13.79 11.48
N ILE A 80 -2.32 -13.93 10.82
CA ILE A 80 -3.58 -14.31 11.49
C ILE A 80 -3.40 -15.66 12.19
N GLU A 81 -2.81 -16.65 11.53
CA GLU A 81 -2.54 -17.97 12.11
C GLU A 81 -1.61 -17.89 13.33
N LEU A 82 -0.54 -17.09 13.25
CA LEU A 82 0.41 -16.85 14.36
C LEU A 82 -0.31 -16.24 15.58
N TYR A 83 -1.11 -15.22 15.38
CA TYR A 83 -1.86 -14.58 16.47
C TYR A 83 -2.86 -15.53 17.10
N ILE A 84 -3.51 -16.39 16.33
CA ILE A 84 -4.44 -17.36 16.85
C ILE A 84 -3.70 -18.38 17.73
N HIS A 85 -2.54 -18.85 17.33
CA HIS A 85 -1.71 -19.71 18.16
C HIS A 85 -1.23 -19.01 19.43
N ALA A 86 -0.84 -17.74 19.36
CA ALA A 86 -0.39 -16.97 20.53
C ALA A 86 -1.52 -16.68 21.54
N TYR A 87 -2.74 -16.48 21.06
CA TYR A 87 -3.89 -16.15 21.93
C TYR A 87 -4.76 -17.36 22.34
N GLY A 88 -4.45 -18.53 21.84
CA GLY A 88 -5.14 -19.62 22.41
C GLY A 88 -5.29 -20.97 21.81
N ASP A 89 -4.90 -21.94 22.53
CA ASP A 89 -5.35 -23.34 22.52
C ASP A 89 -6.91 -23.50 22.53
N LYS A 90 -7.64 -22.42 22.44
CA LYS A 90 -9.10 -22.36 22.66
C LYS A 90 -9.93 -22.33 21.40
N ILE A 91 -9.34 -22.02 20.23
CA ILE A 91 -10.07 -21.98 18.96
C ILE A 91 -9.39 -22.89 17.94
N PRO A 92 -10.03 -23.97 17.50
CA PRO A 92 -9.47 -24.81 16.46
C PRO A 92 -9.21 -24.03 15.16
N MET A 93 -8.06 -24.20 14.56
CA MET A 93 -7.69 -23.50 13.30
C MET A 93 -8.69 -23.73 12.16
N ASP A 94 -9.27 -24.94 12.08
CA ASP A 94 -10.31 -25.21 11.07
C ASP A 94 -11.56 -24.34 11.28
N THR A 95 -11.88 -23.97 12.54
CA THR A 95 -12.97 -23.03 12.83
C THR A 95 -12.63 -21.62 12.36
N VAL A 96 -11.37 -21.19 12.53
CA VAL A 96 -10.92 -19.89 12.07
C VAL A 96 -10.87 -19.80 10.55
N ARG A 97 -10.35 -20.83 9.90
CA ARG A 97 -10.37 -20.92 8.44
C ARG A 97 -11.78 -20.85 7.90
N GLN A 98 -12.68 -21.65 8.44
CA GLN A 98 -14.09 -21.60 8.05
C GLN A 98 -14.71 -20.22 8.28
N PHE A 99 -14.35 -19.56 9.38
CA PHE A 99 -14.81 -18.22 9.68
C PHE A 99 -14.26 -17.20 8.66
N VAL A 100 -12.94 -17.21 8.40
CA VAL A 100 -12.30 -16.28 7.45
C VAL A 100 -12.85 -16.52 6.03
N ASP A 101 -12.98 -17.78 5.60
CA ASP A 101 -13.55 -18.11 4.29
C ASP A 101 -14.98 -17.61 4.15
N THR A 102 -15.82 -17.81 5.17
CA THR A 102 -17.20 -17.31 5.17
C THR A 102 -17.24 -15.79 5.21
N PHE A 103 -16.39 -15.17 6.05
CA PHE A 103 -16.31 -13.73 6.24
C PHE A 103 -15.84 -13.00 4.99
N THR A 104 -14.91 -13.57 4.26
CA THR A 104 -14.29 -12.94 3.08
C THR A 104 -14.79 -13.54 1.76
N ASN A 105 -15.79 -14.41 1.82
CA ASN A 105 -16.28 -15.17 0.67
C ASN A 105 -15.14 -15.89 -0.10
N GLY A 106 -14.14 -16.38 0.64
CA GLY A 106 -12.95 -17.03 0.08
C GLY A 106 -11.93 -16.09 -0.57
N GLU A 107 -12.13 -14.78 -0.51
CA GLU A 107 -11.21 -13.82 -1.14
C GLU A 107 -9.88 -13.71 -0.39
N LEU A 108 -9.88 -13.64 0.94
CA LEU A 108 -8.65 -13.58 1.71
C LEU A 108 -7.94 -14.93 1.73
N ALA A 109 -6.66 -14.93 1.34
CA ALA A 109 -5.85 -16.14 1.30
C ALA A 109 -5.34 -16.52 2.71
N LEU A 110 -5.85 -17.60 3.27
CA LEU A 110 -5.19 -18.34 4.35
C LEU A 110 -4.41 -19.51 3.76
N THR A 111 -3.32 -19.94 4.42
CA THR A 111 -2.52 -21.07 3.91
C THR A 111 -3.38 -22.33 3.78
N PRO A 112 -3.59 -22.88 2.57
CA PRO A 112 -4.36 -24.10 2.40
C PRO A 112 -3.73 -25.26 3.14
N LYS A 113 -4.58 -26.13 3.65
CA LYS A 113 -4.13 -27.40 4.27
C LYS A 113 -3.39 -28.23 3.21
N GLY A 114 -2.09 -28.47 3.42
CA GLY A 114 -1.23 -29.22 2.48
C GLY A 114 -0.28 -28.36 1.63
N GLU A 115 -0.40 -27.02 1.66
CA GLU A 115 0.59 -26.11 1.04
C GLU A 115 1.63 -25.60 2.04
N GLN A 116 1.70 -26.19 3.20
CA GLN A 116 2.72 -25.90 4.19
C GLN A 116 4.11 -26.25 3.63
N GLY A 117 5.07 -25.34 3.81
CA GLY A 117 6.45 -25.53 3.35
C GLY A 117 6.77 -24.96 1.98
N LYS A 118 5.84 -24.30 1.30
CA LYS A 118 6.17 -23.45 0.16
C LYS A 118 6.54 -22.05 0.67
N GLY A 119 7.66 -21.52 0.17
CA GLY A 119 8.16 -20.19 0.49
C GLY A 119 7.73 -19.12 -0.50
N GLY A 120 8.16 -17.88 -0.25
CA GLY A 120 8.12 -16.83 -1.24
C GLY A 120 9.09 -17.10 -2.38
N VAL A 121 8.78 -16.64 -3.57
CA VAL A 121 9.60 -16.85 -4.77
C VAL A 121 10.47 -15.65 -5.08
N ILE A 122 11.56 -15.86 -5.82
CA ILE A 122 12.26 -14.80 -6.55
C ILE A 122 11.87 -14.95 -8.03
N VAL A 123 11.29 -13.88 -8.56
CA VAL A 123 10.98 -13.74 -9.98
C VAL A 123 11.84 -12.63 -10.58
N ARG A 124 12.02 -12.65 -11.90
CA ARG A 124 12.66 -11.54 -12.63
C ARG A 124 11.84 -11.15 -13.86
N TYR A 125 11.84 -9.89 -14.15
CA TYR A 125 11.23 -9.29 -15.33
C TYR A 125 12.34 -8.82 -16.28
N SER A 126 12.33 -9.29 -17.51
CA SER A 126 13.27 -8.80 -18.55
C SER A 126 12.75 -7.51 -19.16
N LYS A 127 13.56 -6.44 -19.08
CA LYS A 127 13.24 -5.13 -19.68
C LYS A 127 13.22 -5.22 -21.23
N THR A 128 14.07 -6.06 -21.80
CA THR A 128 14.14 -6.26 -23.26
C THR A 128 12.98 -7.08 -23.80
N THR A 129 12.63 -8.21 -23.18
CA THR A 129 11.62 -9.11 -23.73
C THR A 129 10.23 -8.88 -23.13
N GLY A 130 10.14 -8.15 -22.03
CA GLY A 130 8.91 -7.90 -21.31
C GLY A 130 8.33 -9.15 -20.65
N LYS A 131 9.11 -10.19 -20.41
CA LYS A 131 8.67 -11.45 -19.81
C LYS A 131 9.07 -11.53 -18.35
N MET A 132 8.20 -12.14 -17.56
CA MET A 132 8.45 -12.50 -16.18
C MET A 132 8.70 -14.00 -16.07
N GLU A 133 9.70 -14.39 -15.27
CA GLU A 133 10.03 -15.78 -14.99
C GLU A 133 10.41 -16.00 -13.52
N THR A 134 10.04 -17.14 -12.95
CA THR A 134 10.47 -17.56 -11.62
C THR A 134 11.88 -18.12 -11.71
N VAL A 135 12.80 -17.62 -10.90
CA VAL A 135 14.20 -18.04 -10.88
C VAL A 135 14.56 -18.89 -9.67
N PHE A 136 13.87 -18.67 -8.54
CA PHE A 136 14.07 -19.46 -7.33
C PHE A 136 12.76 -19.62 -6.55
N GLU A 137 12.38 -20.87 -6.20
CA GLU A 137 11.16 -21.21 -5.48
C GLU A 137 11.47 -22.18 -4.33
N PRO A 138 11.67 -21.65 -3.11
CA PRO A 138 11.93 -22.50 -1.95
C PRO A 138 10.72 -23.35 -1.57
N ASN A 139 10.97 -24.60 -1.17
CA ASN A 139 9.94 -25.54 -0.75
C ASN A 139 10.46 -26.50 0.32
N ALA A 140 9.56 -27.29 0.93
CA ALA A 140 9.88 -28.20 2.01
C ALA A 140 10.88 -29.32 1.65
N ASP A 141 11.00 -29.66 0.38
CA ASP A 141 11.88 -30.71 -0.12
C ASP A 141 13.32 -30.23 -0.36
N MET A 142 13.53 -28.91 -0.31
CA MET A 142 14.88 -28.34 -0.44
C MET A 142 15.76 -28.65 0.76
N PRO A 143 17.10 -28.69 0.56
CA PRO A 143 18.02 -28.87 1.70
C PRO A 143 17.91 -27.67 2.66
N ALA A 144 18.07 -27.95 3.94
CA ALA A 144 18.20 -26.87 4.93
C ALA A 144 19.45 -26.02 4.61
N PRO A 145 19.38 -24.69 4.81
CA PRO A 145 18.30 -23.93 5.42
C PRO A 145 17.26 -23.37 4.41
N PHE A 146 17.38 -23.65 3.10
CA PHE A 146 16.47 -23.07 2.08
C PHE A 146 15.00 -23.44 2.31
N ASN A 147 14.73 -24.62 2.89
CA ASN A 147 13.37 -25.09 3.17
C ASN A 147 12.61 -24.30 4.25
N ASP A 148 13.29 -23.36 4.92
CA ASP A 148 12.68 -22.49 5.95
C ASP A 148 12.38 -21.08 5.44
N ILE A 149 12.70 -20.75 4.19
CA ILE A 149 12.44 -19.43 3.62
C ILE A 149 10.94 -19.23 3.44
N THR A 150 10.38 -18.21 4.11
CA THR A 150 8.98 -17.78 3.95
C THR A 150 8.84 -16.59 3.02
N GLY A 151 9.91 -15.82 2.82
CA GLY A 151 9.95 -14.68 1.93
C GLY A 151 11.27 -13.90 1.99
N TYR A 152 11.27 -12.73 1.33
CA TYR A 152 12.44 -11.87 1.20
C TYR A 152 12.10 -10.46 1.67
N ARG A 153 12.87 -9.93 2.63
CA ARG A 153 12.58 -8.63 3.28
C ARG A 153 13.39 -7.47 2.72
N MET A 154 14.49 -7.75 2.05
CA MET A 154 15.34 -6.76 1.39
C MET A 154 15.89 -7.30 0.10
N CYS A 155 16.20 -6.40 -0.81
CA CYS A 155 17.08 -6.62 -1.95
C CYS A 155 17.92 -5.37 -2.17
N VAL A 156 19.21 -5.54 -2.36
CA VAL A 156 20.13 -4.44 -2.65
C VAL A 156 21.15 -4.89 -3.70
N GLU A 157 21.44 -3.99 -4.64
CA GLU A 157 22.58 -4.17 -5.56
C GLU A 157 23.84 -3.68 -4.85
N PHE A 158 24.91 -4.47 -4.90
CA PHE A 158 26.23 -4.09 -4.42
C PHE A 158 27.31 -4.80 -5.22
N LYS A 159 28.24 -4.02 -5.80
CA LYS A 159 29.37 -4.52 -6.60
C LYS A 159 28.98 -5.54 -7.67
N GLY A 160 27.90 -5.24 -8.41
CA GLY A 160 27.42 -6.04 -9.55
C GLY A 160 26.70 -7.34 -9.18
N ASN A 161 26.23 -7.48 -7.95
CA ASN A 161 25.41 -8.60 -7.50
C ASN A 161 24.19 -8.11 -6.73
N LEU A 162 23.13 -8.91 -6.69
CA LEU A 162 21.96 -8.69 -5.82
C LEU A 162 22.09 -9.50 -4.53
N TYR A 163 21.74 -8.87 -3.44
CA TYR A 163 21.72 -9.46 -2.11
C TYR A 163 20.31 -9.47 -1.58
N PHE A 164 19.77 -10.66 -1.28
CA PHE A 164 18.43 -10.85 -0.75
C PHE A 164 18.49 -11.28 0.71
N GLY A 165 17.91 -10.49 1.59
CA GLY A 165 17.70 -10.87 2.99
C GLY A 165 16.41 -11.65 3.15
N THR A 166 16.49 -12.86 3.70
CA THR A 166 15.33 -13.74 3.85
C THR A 166 14.58 -13.50 5.16
N THR A 167 13.38 -14.04 5.24
CA THR A 167 12.64 -14.28 6.48
C THR A 167 12.30 -15.76 6.58
N GLY A 168 12.33 -16.28 7.80
CA GLY A 168 12.06 -17.69 8.11
C GLY A 168 11.68 -17.90 9.56
N THR A 169 11.29 -19.12 9.91
CA THR A 169 10.87 -19.45 11.29
C THR A 169 12.07 -19.69 12.22
N ALA A 170 13.12 -20.34 11.73
CA ALA A 170 14.32 -20.65 12.51
C ALA A 170 15.61 -20.14 11.85
N ASN A 171 15.58 -19.91 10.54
CA ASN A 171 16.76 -19.52 9.77
C ASN A 171 16.49 -18.28 8.97
N THR A 172 17.45 -17.36 8.95
CA THR A 172 17.47 -16.21 8.06
C THR A 172 18.83 -16.13 7.37
N MET A 173 18.82 -15.74 6.12
CA MET A 173 20.02 -15.77 5.28
C MET A 173 20.15 -14.48 4.50
N LEU A 174 21.38 -14.10 4.21
CA LEU A 174 21.71 -13.20 3.12
C LEU A 174 22.14 -14.06 1.93
N LEU A 175 21.35 -13.99 0.88
CA LEU A 175 21.56 -14.74 -0.36
C LEU A 175 22.15 -13.81 -1.41
N ARG A 176 23.14 -14.28 -2.19
CA ARG A 176 23.71 -13.56 -3.32
C ARG A 176 23.27 -14.17 -4.64
N ILE A 177 22.88 -13.32 -5.58
CA ILE A 177 22.56 -13.64 -6.96
C ILE A 177 23.46 -12.80 -7.86
N GLY A 178 24.28 -13.46 -8.68
CA GLY A 178 25.13 -12.79 -9.67
C GLY A 178 24.45 -12.64 -11.03
N PRO A 179 25.12 -11.94 -11.98
CA PRO A 179 24.57 -11.71 -13.32
C PRO A 179 24.36 -12.99 -14.15
N ASP A 180 25.09 -14.06 -13.84
CA ASP A 180 25.02 -15.35 -14.58
C ASP A 180 23.97 -16.31 -13.96
N PHE A 181 23.24 -15.90 -12.91
CA PHE A 181 22.27 -16.74 -12.22
C PHE A 181 21.12 -17.17 -13.14
N GLN A 182 20.85 -18.47 -13.19
CA GLN A 182 19.81 -19.04 -14.05
C GLN A 182 18.68 -19.68 -13.23
N PRO A 183 17.48 -19.80 -13.82
CA PRO A 183 16.38 -20.54 -13.19
C PRO A 183 16.79 -21.96 -12.82
N GLY A 184 16.59 -22.31 -11.55
CA GLY A 184 16.97 -23.60 -10.98
C GLY A 184 18.31 -23.63 -10.27
N ASP A 185 19.11 -22.57 -10.36
CA ASP A 185 20.31 -22.43 -9.54
C ASP A 185 19.94 -22.18 -8.07
N LEU A 186 20.85 -22.55 -7.16
CA LEU A 186 20.73 -22.19 -5.75
C LEU A 186 21.52 -20.90 -5.49
N PRO A 187 20.90 -19.90 -4.84
CA PRO A 187 21.61 -18.70 -4.43
C PRO A 187 22.73 -19.03 -3.43
N GLU A 188 23.81 -18.27 -3.46
CA GLU A 188 24.90 -18.42 -2.50
C GLU A 188 24.50 -17.84 -1.14
N ILE A 189 24.73 -18.58 -0.07
CA ILE A 189 24.48 -18.12 1.30
C ILE A 189 25.76 -17.46 1.82
N LEU A 190 25.71 -16.14 2.08
CA LEU A 190 26.83 -15.38 2.61
C LEU A 190 26.75 -15.19 4.13
N VAL A 191 25.54 -14.97 4.64
CA VAL A 191 25.26 -14.83 6.07
C VAL A 191 24.13 -15.79 6.43
N HIS A 192 24.30 -16.47 7.55
CA HIS A 192 23.27 -17.35 8.12
C HIS A 192 23.09 -17.01 9.58
N MET A 193 21.90 -16.55 9.93
CA MET A 193 21.48 -16.23 11.28
C MET A 193 20.41 -17.24 11.72
N THR A 194 20.39 -17.61 12.98
CA THR A 194 19.41 -18.56 13.54
C THR A 194 18.60 -17.95 14.66
N LYS A 195 17.39 -18.43 14.83
CA LYS A 195 16.46 -17.97 15.85
C LYS A 195 15.62 -19.14 16.37
N PRO A 196 15.34 -19.21 17.68
CA PRO A 196 14.37 -20.19 18.21
C PRO A 196 12.99 -19.95 17.59
N ALA A 197 12.32 -21.02 17.13
CA ALA A 197 11.03 -20.95 16.46
C ALA A 197 9.92 -20.29 17.31
N GLU A 198 10.02 -20.42 18.63
CA GLU A 198 9.04 -19.86 19.57
C GLU A 198 9.07 -18.34 19.68
N THR A 199 10.09 -17.68 19.14
CA THR A 199 10.29 -16.22 19.30
C THR A 199 9.81 -15.38 18.10
N GLY A 200 8.97 -15.95 17.24
CA GLY A 200 8.41 -15.26 16.06
C GLY A 200 9.26 -15.45 14.80
N MET A 201 9.04 -14.64 13.76
CA MET A 201 9.82 -14.72 12.52
C MET A 201 11.16 -14.02 12.63
N GLY A 202 12.24 -14.70 12.25
CA GLY A 202 13.54 -14.08 11.99
C GLY A 202 13.54 -13.34 10.65
N ASN A 203 14.40 -12.34 10.52
CA ASN A 203 14.57 -11.63 9.25
C ASN A 203 15.95 -10.97 9.14
N ILE A 204 16.44 -10.80 7.90
CA ILE A 204 17.45 -9.84 7.51
C ILE A 204 16.74 -8.83 6.63
N ARG A 205 16.62 -7.57 7.08
CA ARG A 205 15.73 -6.59 6.43
C ARG A 205 16.28 -5.17 6.35
N ALA A 206 17.05 -4.74 7.33
CA ALA A 206 17.65 -3.43 7.35
C ALA A 206 18.91 -3.45 6.48
N TYR A 207 19.09 -2.45 5.65
CA TYR A 207 20.25 -2.34 4.77
C TYR A 207 20.43 -0.93 4.26
N ASP A 208 21.68 -0.58 3.99
CA ASP A 208 22.01 0.60 3.22
C ASP A 208 23.42 0.48 2.63
N VAL A 209 23.67 1.23 1.58
CA VAL A 209 24.97 1.32 0.92
C VAL A 209 25.46 2.77 1.08
N THR A 210 26.73 2.95 1.46
CA THR A 210 27.32 4.28 1.52
C THR A 210 27.24 5.02 0.18
N ASP A 211 27.14 6.34 0.20
CA ASP A 211 26.98 7.18 -1.01
C ASP A 211 28.09 6.95 -2.06
N ASP A 212 29.28 6.57 -1.61
CA ASP A 212 30.40 6.23 -2.49
C ASP A 212 30.33 4.79 -3.07
N GLY A 213 29.32 4.00 -2.67
CA GLY A 213 29.14 2.62 -3.12
C GLY A 213 30.18 1.62 -2.59
N GLU A 214 31.01 2.01 -1.63
CA GLU A 214 32.14 1.19 -1.19
C GLU A 214 31.79 0.25 -0.02
N ARG A 215 30.71 0.51 0.73
CA ARG A 215 30.39 -0.28 1.92
C ARG A 215 28.88 -0.55 2.00
N LEU A 216 28.54 -1.82 2.18
CA LEU A 216 27.18 -2.28 2.44
C LEU A 216 27.01 -2.60 3.92
N TYR A 217 25.90 -2.14 4.52
CA TYR A 217 25.46 -2.48 5.86
C TYR A 217 24.20 -3.34 5.78
N ILE A 218 24.11 -4.36 6.64
CA ILE A 218 22.92 -5.19 6.81
C ILE A 218 22.58 -5.36 8.28
N GLY A 219 21.29 -5.49 8.57
CA GLY A 219 20.78 -5.75 9.91
C GLY A 219 19.72 -6.83 9.94
N GLY A 220 19.82 -7.70 10.94
CA GLY A 220 18.90 -8.80 11.12
C GLY A 220 18.87 -9.31 12.55
N THR A 221 18.13 -10.40 12.76
CA THR A 221 17.95 -11.07 14.04
C THR A 221 18.71 -12.40 14.06
N ASP A 222 19.68 -12.54 14.97
CA ASP A 222 20.47 -13.76 15.15
C ASP A 222 20.53 -14.21 16.61
N ALA A 223 19.71 -15.18 16.96
CA ALA A 223 19.69 -15.73 18.31
C ALA A 223 20.77 -16.79 18.60
N SER A 224 21.60 -17.17 17.60
CA SER A 224 22.68 -18.12 17.79
C SER A 224 23.76 -17.61 18.76
N GLN A 225 23.80 -16.30 18.97
CA GLN A 225 24.76 -15.63 19.84
C GLN A 225 24.25 -15.44 21.27
N LEU A 226 22.95 -15.74 21.53
CA LEU A 226 22.41 -15.61 22.89
C LEU A 226 22.94 -16.72 23.79
N SER A 227 23.49 -16.33 24.96
CA SER A 227 23.83 -17.25 26.01
C SER A 227 22.58 -17.79 26.70
N HIS A 228 22.70 -18.94 27.34
CA HIS A 228 21.63 -19.49 28.19
C HIS A 228 21.21 -18.54 29.30
N GLU A 229 22.12 -17.70 29.79
CA GLU A 229 21.84 -16.73 30.84
C GLU A 229 20.99 -15.57 30.30
N GLU A 230 21.28 -15.05 29.12
CA GLU A 230 20.47 -14.03 28.47
C GLU A 230 19.07 -14.53 28.14
N ILE A 231 18.93 -15.74 27.60
CA ILE A 231 17.62 -16.38 27.38
C ILE A 231 16.85 -16.52 28.71
N ALA A 232 17.51 -16.93 29.78
CA ALA A 232 16.89 -17.04 31.10
C ALA A 232 16.47 -15.68 31.71
N GLN A 233 17.10 -14.58 31.25
CA GLN A 233 16.74 -13.20 31.61
C GLN A 233 15.62 -12.63 30.72
N GLY A 234 15.10 -13.40 29.75
CA GLY A 234 14.04 -12.98 28.88
C GLY A 234 14.53 -12.22 27.64
N VAL A 235 15.80 -12.34 27.26
CA VAL A 235 16.30 -11.84 25.97
C VAL A 235 15.79 -12.79 24.89
N THR A 236 14.91 -12.30 24.01
CA THR A 236 14.32 -13.11 22.95
C THR A 236 14.78 -12.66 21.57
N SER A 237 15.50 -11.54 21.50
CA SER A 237 16.02 -10.98 20.27
C SER A 237 17.51 -10.73 20.34
N ALA A 238 18.18 -11.10 19.27
CA ALA A 238 19.60 -10.87 19.08
C ALA A 238 19.81 -10.04 17.81
N VAL A 239 19.68 -8.72 17.97
CA VAL A 239 20.02 -7.76 16.90
C VAL A 239 21.48 -7.98 16.51
N ARG A 240 21.72 -8.18 15.22
CA ARG A 240 23.06 -8.24 14.64
C ARG A 240 23.15 -7.30 13.45
N ILE A 241 24.13 -6.41 13.49
CA ILE A 241 24.46 -5.53 12.37
C ILE A 241 25.83 -5.92 11.84
N GLN A 242 25.92 -6.03 10.52
CA GLN A 242 27.13 -6.42 9.82
C GLN A 242 27.43 -5.47 8.66
N THR A 243 28.68 -5.43 8.23
CA THR A 243 29.12 -4.61 7.10
C THR A 243 30.11 -5.39 6.23
N THR A 244 30.18 -5.00 4.97
CA THR A 244 31.14 -5.55 4.02
C THR A 244 31.62 -4.47 3.05
N THR A 245 32.86 -4.58 2.59
CA THR A 245 33.43 -3.76 1.51
C THR A 245 33.70 -4.58 0.24
N ASP A 246 33.71 -5.92 0.34
CA ASP A 246 33.99 -6.81 -0.79
C ASP A 246 32.74 -7.60 -1.26
N GLY A 247 31.62 -7.50 -0.52
CA GLY A 247 30.39 -8.21 -0.82
C GLY A 247 30.42 -9.71 -0.54
N THR A 248 31.47 -10.20 0.14
CA THR A 248 31.67 -11.64 0.41
C THR A 248 31.91 -11.91 1.90
N HIS A 249 32.73 -11.08 2.55
CA HIS A 249 33.04 -11.20 3.96
C HIS A 249 32.27 -10.13 4.73
N PHE A 250 31.50 -10.55 5.72
CA PHE A 250 30.65 -9.68 6.54
C PHE A 250 31.17 -9.63 7.96
N ASP A 251 31.63 -8.45 8.37
CA ASP A 251 32.12 -8.17 9.72
C ASP A 251 30.98 -7.70 10.63
N THR A 252 30.86 -8.29 11.81
CA THR A 252 29.91 -7.82 12.81
C THR A 252 30.37 -6.50 13.41
N ILE A 253 29.46 -5.54 13.51
CA ILE A 253 29.70 -4.21 14.07
C ILE A 253 28.82 -3.91 15.30
N ALA A 254 27.73 -4.66 15.50
CA ALA A 254 26.88 -4.60 16.68
C ALA A 254 26.22 -5.95 16.99
N GLY A 255 25.99 -6.19 18.26
CA GLY A 255 25.30 -7.35 18.81
C GLY A 255 24.22 -6.97 19.83
N PRO A 256 23.56 -7.95 20.47
CA PRO A 256 22.41 -7.73 21.36
C PRO A 256 22.72 -6.80 22.53
N ASP A 257 23.94 -6.86 23.05
CA ASP A 257 24.38 -6.07 24.21
C ASP A 257 24.42 -4.55 23.96
N ASP A 258 24.60 -4.16 22.69
CA ASP A 258 24.61 -2.75 22.28
C ASP A 258 23.22 -2.11 22.39
N PHE A 259 22.16 -2.92 22.32
CA PHE A 259 20.76 -2.47 22.25
C PHE A 259 19.94 -2.88 23.48
N TYR A 260 20.57 -3.45 24.50
CA TYR A 260 19.89 -3.78 25.76
C TYR A 260 19.43 -2.48 26.47
N PRO A 261 18.18 -2.39 27.01
CA PRO A 261 17.25 -3.50 27.29
C PRO A 261 16.18 -3.72 26.23
N TYR A 262 16.25 -3.06 25.06
CA TYR A 262 15.21 -3.18 24.03
C TYR A 262 15.17 -4.55 23.35
N THR A 263 16.15 -5.40 23.59
CA THR A 263 16.19 -6.80 23.18
C THR A 263 15.41 -7.74 24.11
N LEU A 264 14.85 -7.22 25.22
CA LEU A 264 14.02 -7.99 26.14
C LEU A 264 12.60 -8.18 25.56
N GLU A 265 12.01 -9.37 25.81
CA GLU A 265 10.66 -9.75 25.35
C GLU A 265 9.60 -8.68 25.57
N LYS A 266 9.62 -8.00 26.72
CA LYS A 266 8.64 -6.95 27.06
C LYS A 266 8.65 -5.73 26.15
N TYR A 267 9.76 -5.50 25.43
CA TYR A 267 9.91 -4.38 24.49
C TYR A 267 9.78 -4.81 23.04
N ILE A 268 9.79 -6.11 22.75
CA ILE A 268 9.77 -6.62 21.38
C ILE A 268 8.33 -6.79 20.95
N SER A 269 8.03 -6.34 19.73
CA SER A 269 6.78 -6.64 19.07
C SER A 269 6.87 -7.96 18.29
N ASN A 270 5.72 -8.51 17.91
CA ASN A 270 5.63 -9.81 17.23
C ASN A 270 6.30 -9.88 15.84
N SER A 271 6.76 -8.74 15.29
CA SER A 271 7.35 -8.69 13.94
C SER A 271 8.89 -8.66 13.95
N GLY A 272 9.53 -8.82 15.11
CA GLY A 272 10.97 -8.73 15.27
C GLY A 272 11.42 -7.36 15.81
N ASP A 273 12.71 -7.17 15.93
CA ASP A 273 13.36 -6.08 16.64
C ASP A 273 14.07 -5.09 15.71
N VAL A 274 14.82 -5.57 14.72
CA VAL A 274 15.45 -4.74 13.69
C VAL A 274 14.39 -4.30 12.69
N TRP A 275 14.30 -3.00 12.46
CA TRP A 275 13.36 -2.50 11.49
C TRP A 275 14.02 -2.00 10.20
N ASP A 276 14.83 -0.96 10.30
CA ASP A 276 15.47 -0.36 9.13
C ASP A 276 16.76 0.37 9.54
N LEU A 277 17.64 0.66 8.60
CA LEU A 277 18.83 1.46 8.83
C LEU A 277 19.12 2.38 7.64
N VAL A 278 19.87 3.45 7.91
CA VAL A 278 20.41 4.34 6.89
C VAL A 278 21.79 4.85 7.35
N VAL A 279 22.65 5.10 6.39
CA VAL A 279 23.92 5.80 6.60
C VAL A 279 23.74 7.29 6.27
N TYR A 280 23.96 8.15 7.25
CA TYR A 280 23.85 9.58 7.07
C TYR A 280 25.01 10.28 7.76
N GLN A 281 25.81 11.04 7.00
CA GLN A 281 27.00 11.76 7.51
C GLN A 281 27.93 10.83 8.30
N ASP A 282 28.37 9.73 7.69
CA ASP A 282 29.25 8.70 8.30
C ASP A 282 28.72 8.04 9.58
N THR A 283 27.44 8.19 9.87
CA THR A 283 26.76 7.60 11.02
C THR A 283 25.70 6.63 10.56
N VAL A 284 25.69 5.43 11.15
CA VAL A 284 24.63 4.43 10.93
C VAL A 284 23.48 4.73 11.88
N TYR A 285 22.30 5.01 11.33
CA TYR A 285 21.05 5.15 12.11
C TYR A 285 20.25 3.86 12.00
N LEU A 286 20.16 3.13 13.11
CA LEU A 286 19.44 1.87 13.20
C LEU A 286 18.09 2.07 13.90
N SER A 287 17.01 1.74 13.24
CA SER A 287 15.67 1.77 13.81
C SER A 287 15.29 0.39 14.38
N LEU A 288 14.88 0.37 15.63
CA LEU A 288 14.33 -0.79 16.33
C LEU A 288 12.83 -0.61 16.54
N MET A 289 12.08 -1.70 16.34
CA MET A 289 10.66 -1.74 16.61
C MET A 289 10.41 -2.14 18.06
N THR A 290 9.79 -1.25 18.85
CA THR A 290 9.50 -1.54 20.25
C THR A 290 8.05 -1.25 20.65
N THR A 291 7.60 -1.84 21.74
CA THR A 291 6.25 -1.65 22.29
C THR A 291 6.02 -0.28 22.92
N ILE A 292 7.08 0.51 23.09
CA ILE A 292 7.02 1.88 23.67
C ILE A 292 7.11 2.98 22.62
N GLY A 293 7.16 2.63 21.35
CA GLY A 293 7.46 3.49 20.19
C GLY A 293 8.81 3.10 19.60
N ALA A 294 9.08 3.51 18.36
CA ALA A 294 10.34 3.21 17.72
C ALA A 294 11.52 3.81 18.47
N VAL A 295 12.59 3.04 18.58
CA VAL A 295 13.90 3.48 19.15
C VAL A 295 14.92 3.52 18.03
N VAL A 296 15.71 4.57 17.96
CA VAL A 296 16.76 4.71 16.94
C VAL A 296 18.09 4.89 17.61
N TYR A 297 19.07 4.12 17.19
CA TYR A 297 20.46 4.23 17.61
C TYR A 297 21.33 4.87 16.53
N GLN A 298 22.31 5.63 16.98
CA GLN A 298 23.44 6.12 16.16
C GLN A 298 24.65 5.23 16.40
N GLY A 299 25.23 4.68 15.33
CA GLY A 299 26.46 3.91 15.34
C GLY A 299 27.59 4.63 14.62
N VAL A 300 28.72 4.80 15.31
CA VAL A 300 29.92 5.43 14.75
C VAL A 300 31.12 4.53 14.96
N GLU A 301 31.93 4.32 13.91
CA GLU A 301 33.18 3.58 14.01
C GLU A 301 34.23 4.43 14.73
N VAL A 302 34.70 3.97 15.90
CA VAL A 302 35.68 4.70 16.70
C VAL A 302 36.99 3.94 16.90
N GLY A 303 36.99 2.65 16.55
CA GLY A 303 38.11 1.73 16.72
C GLY A 303 38.06 0.94 18.03
N LYS A 304 38.62 -0.27 18.00
CA LYS A 304 38.64 -1.18 19.17
C LYS A 304 39.43 -0.57 20.32
N GLY A 305 38.86 -0.69 21.54
CA GLY A 305 39.47 -0.21 22.77
C GLY A 305 39.37 1.31 23.02
N GLN A 306 38.71 2.06 22.13
CA GLN A 306 38.40 3.46 22.40
C GLN A 306 37.26 3.60 23.43
N PRO A 307 37.20 4.72 24.17
CA PRO A 307 36.15 4.93 25.17
C PRO A 307 34.75 4.84 24.58
N GLY A 308 33.92 3.94 25.16
CA GLY A 308 32.55 3.71 24.70
C GLY A 308 32.43 2.81 23.47
N ALA A 309 33.56 2.31 22.93
CA ALA A 309 33.52 1.31 21.86
C ALA A 309 33.03 -0.04 22.39
N ASN A 310 32.25 -0.75 21.60
CA ASN A 310 31.96 -2.15 21.79
C ASN A 310 33.17 -3.04 21.38
N GLU A 311 33.06 -4.36 21.45
CA GLU A 311 34.12 -5.29 21.09
C GLU A 311 34.52 -5.24 19.61
N TYR A 312 33.63 -4.70 18.77
CA TYR A 312 33.84 -4.56 17.32
C TYR A 312 34.48 -3.22 16.94
N GLY A 313 34.61 -2.27 17.90
CA GLY A 313 35.18 -0.94 17.66
C GLY A 313 34.17 0.12 17.28
N TRP A 314 32.91 -0.12 17.54
CA TRP A 314 31.80 0.81 17.27
C TRP A 314 31.24 1.38 18.57
N LYS A 315 30.80 2.62 18.53
CA LYS A 315 30.06 3.29 19.59
C LYS A 315 28.62 3.48 19.17
N TRP A 316 27.68 2.86 19.93
CA TRP A 316 26.25 2.97 19.72
C TRP A 316 25.63 3.83 20.82
N THR A 317 24.81 4.82 20.46
CA THR A 317 24.10 5.71 21.39
C THR A 317 22.66 5.86 20.99
N GLU A 318 21.74 6.01 21.94
CA GLU A 318 20.35 6.29 21.63
C GLU A 318 20.21 7.68 21.01
N PHE A 319 19.55 7.76 19.87
CA PHE A 319 19.18 9.02 19.22
C PHE A 319 17.71 9.36 19.49
N ILE A 320 16.84 8.36 19.33
CA ILE A 320 15.41 8.39 19.67
C ILE A 320 15.18 7.22 20.63
N GLY A 321 14.65 7.49 21.82
CA GLY A 321 14.47 6.45 22.83
C GLY A 321 13.90 6.99 24.12
N ASP A 322 13.96 6.19 25.18
CA ASP A 322 13.48 6.58 26.52
C ASP A 322 14.61 6.67 27.58
N GLY A 323 15.86 6.55 27.15
CA GLY A 323 17.03 6.64 28.02
C GLY A 323 17.29 5.37 28.82
N LEU A 324 16.68 4.25 28.49
CA LEU A 324 16.94 2.96 29.15
C LEU A 324 18.20 2.29 28.63
N GLY A 325 18.70 2.67 27.47
CA GLY A 325 19.95 2.16 26.91
C GLY A 325 21.17 2.50 27.74
N LYS A 326 22.23 1.73 27.57
CA LYS A 326 23.47 1.85 28.35
C LYS A 326 24.28 3.12 28.10
N GLN A 327 23.99 3.86 27.02
CA GLN A 327 24.88 4.91 26.52
C GLN A 327 24.17 6.22 26.21
N GLY A 328 23.92 7.01 27.24
CA GLY A 328 23.49 8.41 27.12
C GLY A 328 21.99 8.59 27.01
N ASP A 329 21.55 9.81 27.31
CA ASP A 329 20.15 10.20 27.15
C ASP A 329 19.86 10.46 25.66
N PRO A 330 18.72 9.98 25.13
CA PRO A 330 18.32 10.23 23.76
C PRO A 330 17.99 11.71 23.53
N ILE A 331 18.19 12.17 22.30
CA ILE A 331 17.83 13.53 21.90
C ILE A 331 16.30 13.68 21.79
N TYR A 332 15.64 12.65 21.30
CA TYR A 332 14.20 12.61 21.12
C TYR A 332 13.57 11.42 21.85
N PRO A 333 12.31 11.54 22.31
CA PRO A 333 11.62 10.44 22.97
C PRO A 333 11.27 9.32 21.97
N ALA A 334 11.15 8.08 22.46
CA ALA A 334 10.73 6.93 21.68
C ALA A 334 9.46 7.25 20.88
N GLY A 335 9.39 6.84 19.59
CA GLY A 335 8.29 7.15 18.70
C GLY A 335 8.00 8.64 18.52
N PHE A 336 8.96 9.51 18.78
CA PHE A 336 8.79 10.97 18.93
C PHE A 336 7.75 11.36 19.99
N GLY A 337 7.64 10.57 21.05
CA GLY A 337 6.69 10.75 22.14
C GLY A 337 5.31 10.15 21.88
N ASN A 338 5.13 9.49 20.73
CA ASN A 338 3.92 8.73 20.42
C ASN A 338 4.22 7.22 20.44
N PRO A 339 3.76 6.46 21.45
CA PRO A 339 4.02 5.03 21.53
C PRO A 339 3.37 4.22 20.40
N LEU A 340 2.41 4.81 19.67
CA LEU A 340 1.81 4.17 18.50
C LEU A 340 2.69 4.25 17.26
N ASN A 341 3.66 5.16 17.21
CA ASN A 341 4.75 5.18 16.22
C ASN A 341 5.81 4.14 16.60
N TYR A 342 5.45 2.87 16.63
CA TYR A 342 6.36 1.82 17.09
C TYR A 342 7.36 1.36 16.04
N VAL A 343 7.26 1.91 14.82
CA VAL A 343 8.18 1.69 13.71
C VAL A 343 8.48 3.02 13.03
N MET A 344 9.74 3.22 12.68
CA MET A 344 10.22 4.34 11.87
C MET A 344 11.22 3.83 10.84
N SER A 345 11.02 4.18 9.58
CA SER A 345 11.95 3.92 8.50
C SER A 345 12.62 5.23 8.08
N PRO A 346 13.95 5.27 7.99
CA PRO A 346 14.68 6.45 7.57
C PRO A 346 14.88 6.49 6.05
N ILE A 347 15.05 7.72 5.52
CA ILE A 347 15.60 7.97 4.19
C ILE A 347 16.32 9.33 4.18
N VAL A 348 17.40 9.43 3.44
CA VAL A 348 18.09 10.70 3.19
C VAL A 348 17.57 11.29 1.88
N TYR A 349 17.20 12.57 1.91
CA TYR A 349 16.78 13.29 0.73
C TYR A 349 17.25 14.75 0.80
N GLN A 350 17.94 15.22 -0.24
CA GLN A 350 18.50 16.57 -0.34
C GLN A 350 19.35 16.98 0.88
N GLY A 351 20.05 16.03 1.48
CA GLY A 351 20.92 16.25 2.62
C GLY A 351 20.23 16.33 3.99
N ASP A 352 18.91 16.13 4.06
CA ASP A 352 18.15 15.99 5.30
C ASP A 352 17.75 14.53 5.54
N LEU A 353 17.60 14.18 6.82
CA LEU A 353 17.16 12.84 7.24
C LEU A 353 15.66 12.84 7.52
N TYR A 354 14.92 11.97 6.84
CA TYR A 354 13.48 11.79 7.03
C TYR A 354 13.19 10.47 7.74
N TYR A 355 12.17 10.50 8.60
CA TYR A 355 11.59 9.31 9.21
C TYR A 355 10.11 9.22 8.88
N TYR A 356 9.70 8.13 8.26
CA TYR A 356 8.30 7.82 8.04
C TYR A 356 7.86 6.68 8.94
N THR A 357 6.62 6.77 9.43
CA THR A 357 6.16 5.93 10.55
C THR A 357 5.16 4.87 10.12
N LEU A 358 5.06 3.83 10.95
CA LEU A 358 3.94 2.90 11.02
C LEU A 358 3.21 3.13 12.33
N SER A 359 1.92 3.44 12.24
CA SER A 359 0.98 3.30 13.33
C SER A 359 0.57 1.83 13.47
N ASN A 360 0.19 1.40 14.66
CA ASN A 360 -0.08 -0.01 15.00
C ASN A 360 -1.37 -0.58 14.38
N ALA A 361 -1.55 -0.40 13.08
CA ALA A 361 -2.74 -0.80 12.34
C ALA A 361 -2.98 -2.30 12.33
N PHE A 362 -1.91 -3.07 12.19
CA PHE A 362 -2.01 -4.51 12.03
C PHE A 362 -2.46 -5.20 13.32
N ASP A 363 -1.88 -4.82 14.46
CA ASP A 363 -2.29 -5.32 15.77
C ASP A 363 -3.74 -4.93 16.10
N ALA A 364 -4.13 -3.71 15.73
CA ALA A 364 -5.49 -3.23 15.89
C ALA A 364 -6.50 -4.05 15.07
N MET A 365 -6.17 -4.34 13.81
CA MET A 365 -6.98 -5.18 12.93
C MET A 365 -7.14 -6.60 13.51
N VAL A 366 -6.05 -7.22 13.93
CA VAL A 366 -6.08 -8.57 14.51
C VAL A 366 -6.92 -8.59 15.78
N LYS A 367 -6.78 -7.60 16.66
CA LYS A 367 -7.62 -7.49 17.87
C LYS A 367 -9.10 -7.30 17.54
N ALA A 368 -9.42 -6.55 16.49
CA ALA A 368 -10.80 -6.40 16.01
C ALA A 368 -11.35 -7.75 15.51
N ILE A 369 -10.58 -8.52 14.73
CA ILE A 369 -10.95 -9.87 14.28
C ILE A 369 -11.20 -10.80 15.48
N PHE A 370 -10.35 -10.78 16.50
CA PHE A 370 -10.56 -11.58 17.71
C PHE A 370 -11.82 -11.19 18.49
N SER A 371 -12.07 -9.89 18.59
CA SER A 371 -13.30 -9.39 19.20
C SER A 371 -14.54 -9.89 18.45
N LEU A 372 -14.46 -9.96 17.12
CA LEU A 372 -15.50 -10.49 16.27
C LEU A 372 -15.69 -12.01 16.47
N VAL A 373 -14.61 -12.80 16.50
CA VAL A 373 -14.68 -14.23 16.83
C VAL A 373 -15.31 -14.45 18.20
N LYS A 374 -14.97 -13.59 19.16
CA LYS A 374 -15.58 -13.61 20.50
C LYS A 374 -17.08 -13.32 20.43
N LEU A 375 -17.51 -12.32 19.66
CA LEU A 375 -18.93 -12.02 19.44
C LEU A 375 -19.68 -13.24 18.90
N VAL A 376 -19.16 -13.88 17.84
CA VAL A 376 -19.78 -15.07 17.25
C VAL A 376 -19.95 -16.22 18.26
N ARG A 377 -18.98 -16.37 19.17
CA ARG A 377 -19.00 -17.44 20.21
C ARG A 377 -19.87 -17.12 21.40
N THR A 378 -19.85 -15.88 21.89
CA THR A 378 -20.50 -15.47 23.13
C THR A 378 -21.82 -14.77 22.91
N GLN A 379 -22.07 -14.26 21.69
CA GLN A 379 -23.18 -13.41 21.33
C GLN A 379 -23.22 -12.11 22.17
N ASP A 380 -22.06 -11.70 22.71
CA ASP A 380 -21.91 -10.48 23.50
C ASP A 380 -21.44 -9.34 22.59
N ILE A 381 -22.41 -8.60 22.06
CA ILE A 381 -22.14 -7.45 21.16
C ILE A 381 -21.38 -6.33 21.87
N ASN A 382 -21.64 -6.13 23.17
CA ASN A 382 -20.98 -5.05 23.91
C ASN A 382 -19.50 -5.35 24.14
N ALA A 383 -19.14 -6.62 24.38
CA ALA A 383 -17.75 -7.03 24.47
C ALA A 383 -17.01 -6.85 23.12
N TYR A 384 -17.72 -7.05 22.00
CA TYR A 384 -17.19 -6.75 20.67
C TYR A 384 -16.95 -5.25 20.50
N PHE A 385 -17.95 -4.41 20.79
CA PHE A 385 -17.85 -2.96 20.68
C PHE A 385 -16.72 -2.40 21.55
N GLU A 386 -16.56 -2.91 22.76
CA GLU A 386 -15.44 -2.52 23.63
C GLU A 386 -14.09 -2.94 23.04
N GLY A 387 -14.00 -4.12 22.43
CA GLY A 387 -12.80 -4.60 21.76
C GLY A 387 -12.32 -3.71 20.61
N LEU A 388 -13.18 -2.84 20.06
CA LEU A 388 -12.84 -1.93 18.97
C LEU A 388 -12.06 -0.67 19.39
N LYS A 389 -11.86 -0.43 20.68
CA LYS A 389 -11.09 0.72 21.16
C LYS A 389 -9.70 0.81 20.56
N THR A 390 -9.02 -0.32 20.45
CA THR A 390 -7.67 -0.37 19.88
C THR A 390 -7.68 0.04 18.41
N MET A 391 -8.70 -0.41 17.66
CA MET A 391 -8.86 -0.06 16.26
C MET A 391 -9.17 1.42 16.09
N GLU A 392 -10.11 1.97 16.86
CA GLU A 392 -10.41 3.40 16.83
C GLU A 392 -9.18 4.25 17.16
N ASN A 393 -8.41 3.89 18.19
CA ASN A 393 -7.19 4.60 18.55
C ASN A 393 -6.12 4.52 17.46
N SER A 394 -5.98 3.38 16.80
CA SER A 394 -5.07 3.22 15.68
C SER A 394 -5.49 4.10 14.49
N MET A 395 -6.78 4.14 14.17
CA MET A 395 -7.32 4.97 13.08
C MET A 395 -7.22 6.48 13.37
N LYS A 396 -7.24 6.90 14.64
CA LYS A 396 -6.95 8.29 15.03
C LYS A 396 -5.47 8.67 14.87
N ASN A 397 -4.60 7.67 14.79
CA ASN A 397 -3.16 7.84 14.70
C ASN A 397 -2.65 7.38 13.34
N GLN A 398 -2.82 8.22 12.33
CA GLN A 398 -2.32 7.94 10.99
C GLN A 398 -0.79 7.95 10.95
N ALA A 399 -0.21 7.46 9.87
CA ALA A 399 1.23 7.57 9.62
C ALA A 399 1.66 9.03 9.60
N SER A 400 2.93 9.27 9.83
CA SER A 400 3.51 10.60 9.81
C SER A 400 4.91 10.58 9.20
N ILE A 401 5.34 11.73 8.67
CA ILE A 401 6.69 11.96 8.20
C ILE A 401 7.32 13.07 9.05
N TYR A 402 8.50 12.76 9.58
CA TYR A 402 9.35 13.69 10.28
C TYR A 402 10.60 13.97 9.44
N ARG A 403 11.04 15.22 9.45
CA ARG A 403 12.26 15.69 8.80
C ARG A 403 13.22 16.22 9.85
N LEU A 404 14.44 15.72 9.90
CA LEU A 404 15.53 16.28 10.64
C LEU A 404 16.27 17.26 9.72
N THR A 405 16.12 18.54 10.02
CA THR A 405 16.75 19.61 9.25
C THR A 405 18.26 19.73 9.57
N SER A 406 19.01 20.34 8.69
CA SER A 406 20.46 20.53 8.86
C SER A 406 20.85 21.33 10.11
N ASP A 407 19.92 22.13 10.68
CA ASP A 407 20.09 22.83 11.95
C ASP A 407 19.71 21.99 13.19
N GLY A 408 19.46 20.69 12.98
CA GLY A 408 19.19 19.72 14.04
C GLY A 408 17.77 19.76 14.63
N LYS A 409 16.80 20.36 13.93
CA LYS A 409 15.41 20.38 14.37
C LYS A 409 14.61 19.28 13.71
N MET A 410 13.81 18.57 14.50
CA MET A 410 12.87 17.58 14.01
C MET A 410 11.51 18.23 13.75
N GLN A 411 11.06 18.19 12.50
CA GLN A 411 9.77 18.71 12.06
C GLN A 411 8.85 17.58 11.63
N MET A 412 7.57 17.62 12.01
CA MET A 412 6.54 16.79 11.38
C MET A 412 6.05 17.52 10.13
N VAL A 413 6.25 16.93 8.95
CA VAL A 413 5.89 17.52 7.65
C VAL A 413 4.62 16.93 7.04
N MET A 414 4.25 15.72 7.45
CA MET A 414 3.01 15.04 7.05
C MET A 414 2.42 14.26 8.20
N GLY A 415 1.09 14.25 8.32
CA GLY A 415 0.36 13.55 9.37
C GLY A 415 -0.81 14.37 9.92
N SER A 416 -1.37 13.94 11.05
CA SER A 416 -2.44 14.67 11.75
C SER A 416 -1.85 15.65 12.78
N PRO A 417 -2.32 16.90 12.86
CA PRO A 417 -1.88 17.86 13.87
C PRO A 417 -2.23 17.42 15.30
N ASP A 418 -3.19 16.52 15.46
CA ASP A 418 -3.63 15.99 16.75
C ASP A 418 -2.78 14.80 17.23
N GLN A 419 -1.85 14.32 16.40
CA GLN A 419 -0.93 13.28 16.82
C GLN A 419 -0.07 13.76 17.97
N TYR A 420 0.22 12.86 18.92
CA TYR A 420 1.05 13.15 20.06
C TYR A 420 2.45 13.60 19.62
N PHE A 421 2.87 14.78 20.09
CA PHE A 421 4.03 15.45 19.58
C PHE A 421 4.75 16.18 20.72
N ASN A 422 6.00 15.83 21.00
CA ASN A 422 6.75 16.42 22.09
C ASN A 422 7.54 17.66 21.66
N ARG A 423 6.92 18.83 21.80
CA ARG A 423 7.54 20.11 21.45
C ARG A 423 8.72 20.50 22.35
N GLU A 424 8.76 20.02 23.59
CA GLU A 424 9.84 20.34 24.54
C GLU A 424 11.19 19.75 24.10
N LYS A 425 11.16 18.68 23.32
CA LYS A 425 12.34 18.02 22.75
C LYS A 425 12.75 18.54 21.36
N GLY A 426 12.23 19.70 20.95
CA GLY A 426 12.62 20.34 19.71
C GLY A 426 11.89 19.89 18.45
N ASN A 427 10.78 19.19 18.61
CA ASN A 427 9.89 18.82 17.49
C ASN A 427 8.96 19.97 17.13
N TYR A 428 8.75 20.20 15.84
CA TYR A 428 7.91 21.27 15.32
C TYR A 428 6.91 20.72 14.30
N LEU A 429 5.75 21.36 14.21
CA LEU A 429 4.91 21.21 13.03
C LEU A 429 5.52 22.06 11.91
N SER A 430 5.54 21.55 10.69
CA SER A 430 5.83 22.37 9.52
C SER A 430 4.79 23.49 9.39
N GLU A 431 5.19 24.63 8.83
CA GLU A 431 4.25 25.72 8.49
C GLU A 431 3.14 25.21 7.55
N THR A 432 3.48 24.24 6.69
CA THR A 432 2.59 23.55 5.77
C THR A 432 2.54 22.06 6.12
N LEU A 433 1.80 21.71 7.19
CA LEU A 433 1.55 20.31 7.53
C LEU A 433 0.59 19.71 6.52
N HIS A 434 1.04 18.69 5.80
CA HIS A 434 0.19 17.95 4.88
C HIS A 434 -0.53 16.80 5.60
N ALA A 435 -1.81 16.63 5.26
CA ALA A 435 -2.60 15.47 5.64
C ALA A 435 -2.76 14.53 4.45
N PHE A 436 -3.00 13.26 4.70
CA PHE A 436 -3.40 12.32 3.64
C PHE A 436 -4.76 12.71 3.06
N SER A 437 -4.98 12.39 1.77
CA SER A 437 -6.19 12.79 1.03
C SER A 437 -7.50 12.36 1.70
N ASN A 438 -7.51 11.22 2.36
CA ASN A 438 -8.64 10.66 3.08
C ASN A 438 -8.58 10.93 4.60
N SER A 439 -7.95 12.03 5.03
CA SER A 439 -7.83 12.38 6.43
C SER A 439 -9.16 12.88 7.01
N THR A 440 -9.99 11.96 7.41
CA THR A 440 -11.10 12.20 8.35
C THR A 440 -10.58 12.11 9.78
N GLU A 441 -11.43 12.35 10.78
CA GLU A 441 -11.07 12.11 12.20
C GLU A 441 -10.51 10.69 12.43
N LEU A 442 -10.99 9.71 11.65
CA LEU A 442 -10.49 8.34 11.62
C LEU A 442 -9.93 8.06 10.22
N GLY A 443 -8.61 7.95 10.10
CA GLY A 443 -7.94 7.66 8.83
C GLY A 443 -7.51 6.20 8.69
N CYS A 444 -7.39 5.74 7.46
CA CYS A 444 -6.94 4.39 7.12
C CYS A 444 -5.48 4.34 6.67
N MET A 445 -4.84 5.49 6.42
CA MET A 445 -3.43 5.60 6.06
C MET A 445 -2.55 5.51 7.30
N GLN A 446 -2.25 4.30 7.74
CA GLN A 446 -1.60 4.05 9.01
C GLN A 446 -0.12 3.67 8.87
N TYR A 447 0.38 3.54 7.65
CA TYR A 447 1.74 3.13 7.39
C TYR A 447 2.27 3.69 6.07
N ILE A 448 3.45 4.30 6.11
CA ILE A 448 4.25 4.57 4.92
C ILE A 448 5.28 3.46 4.83
N TRP A 449 5.12 2.58 3.84
CA TRP A 449 5.92 1.36 3.78
C TRP A 449 7.29 1.54 3.20
N ARG A 450 7.39 2.33 2.15
CA ARG A 450 8.66 2.62 1.49
C ARG A 450 8.66 4.00 0.88
N ALA A 451 9.85 4.58 0.83
CA ALA A 451 10.15 5.80 0.10
C ALA A 451 11.37 5.56 -0.79
N THR A 452 11.51 6.36 -1.84
CA THR A 452 12.65 6.34 -2.74
C THR A 452 12.87 7.70 -3.37
N GLU A 453 14.10 8.03 -3.71
CA GLU A 453 14.40 9.16 -4.57
C GLU A 453 14.40 8.71 -6.03
N TYR A 454 13.72 9.46 -6.89
CA TYR A 454 13.69 9.24 -8.32
C TYR A 454 13.53 10.57 -9.06
N ASN A 455 14.40 10.84 -10.04
CA ASN A 455 14.42 12.10 -10.81
C ASN A 455 14.43 13.37 -9.96
N GLY A 456 15.16 13.35 -8.83
CA GLY A 456 15.26 14.49 -7.92
C GLY A 456 14.01 14.74 -7.07
N LYS A 457 13.07 13.82 -7.06
CA LYS A 457 11.87 13.83 -6.22
C LYS A 457 11.92 12.71 -5.21
N LEU A 458 11.43 12.97 -4.00
CA LEU A 458 11.16 11.93 -3.02
C LEU A 458 9.74 11.41 -3.23
N LEU A 459 9.61 10.11 -3.48
CA LEU A 459 8.34 9.41 -3.60
C LEU A 459 8.14 8.47 -2.41
N PHE A 460 6.92 8.34 -1.96
CA PHE A 460 6.56 7.33 -0.97
C PHE A 460 5.19 6.73 -1.24
N GLY A 461 5.03 5.47 -0.84
CA GLY A 461 3.78 4.74 -0.95
C GLY A 461 3.28 4.27 0.40
N THR A 462 1.98 4.27 0.55
CA THR A 462 1.29 3.98 1.81
C THR A 462 0.81 2.53 1.92
N PHE A 463 0.22 2.27 3.05
CA PHE A 463 -0.58 1.10 3.37
C PHE A 463 -1.99 1.59 3.75
N ASP A 464 -2.99 1.14 3.02
CA ASP A 464 -4.38 1.41 3.32
C ASP A 464 -5.02 0.29 4.14
N ALA A 465 -5.30 0.57 5.40
CA ALA A 465 -5.96 -0.37 6.30
C ALA A 465 -7.43 -0.61 5.93
N SER A 466 -8.09 0.27 5.19
CA SER A 466 -9.49 0.10 4.79
C SER A 466 -9.68 -1.14 3.91
N THR A 467 -8.75 -1.38 2.99
CA THR A 467 -8.77 -2.55 2.11
C THR A 467 -8.79 -3.87 2.87
N LEU A 468 -7.97 -4.01 3.91
CA LEU A 468 -7.96 -5.22 4.75
C LEU A 468 -9.18 -5.29 5.69
N ASN A 469 -9.79 -4.15 5.98
CA ASN A 469 -10.90 -4.02 6.91
C ASN A 469 -12.26 -3.82 6.22
N HIS A 470 -12.36 -3.86 4.89
CA HIS A 470 -13.62 -3.60 4.20
C HIS A 470 -14.73 -4.60 4.63
N TYR A 471 -14.39 -5.81 5.00
CA TYR A 471 -15.32 -6.77 5.60
C TYR A 471 -15.79 -6.38 7.00
N PHE A 472 -15.14 -5.39 7.63
CA PHE A 472 -15.57 -4.91 8.93
C PHE A 472 -17.00 -4.38 8.92
N THR A 473 -17.46 -3.89 7.78
CA THR A 473 -18.80 -3.36 7.57
C THR A 473 -19.85 -4.44 7.41
N PHE A 474 -19.46 -5.74 7.36
CA PHE A 474 -20.38 -6.87 7.11
C PHE A 474 -21.54 -6.96 8.10
N LEU A 475 -21.34 -6.54 9.36
CA LEU A 475 -22.44 -6.47 10.35
C LEU A 475 -23.51 -5.47 9.95
N THR A 476 -23.22 -4.65 8.99
CA THR A 476 -24.07 -3.59 8.51
C THR A 476 -24.69 -3.89 7.15
N ASN A 477 -24.14 -4.84 6.38
CA ASN A 477 -24.67 -5.26 5.11
C ASN A 477 -25.24 -6.70 5.11
N GLY A 478 -25.00 -7.47 6.17
CA GLY A 478 -25.52 -8.82 6.34
C GLY A 478 -24.68 -9.95 5.74
N ASP A 479 -23.59 -9.64 5.03
CA ASP A 479 -22.79 -10.61 4.25
C ASP A 479 -22.23 -11.75 5.12
N LEU A 480 -21.75 -11.46 6.32
CA LEU A 480 -21.15 -12.47 7.20
C LEU A 480 -22.03 -13.67 7.48
N ILE A 481 -23.30 -13.44 7.62
CA ILE A 481 -24.27 -14.49 8.01
C ILE A 481 -25.12 -14.93 6.85
N GLY A 482 -24.81 -14.49 5.63
CA GLY A 482 -25.61 -14.75 4.44
C GLY A 482 -27.02 -14.17 4.54
N MET A 483 -27.16 -13.09 5.33
CA MET A 483 -28.42 -12.40 5.51
C MET A 483 -28.36 -11.07 4.77
N ASP A 484 -29.10 -10.97 3.71
CA ASP A 484 -29.29 -9.74 2.95
C ASP A 484 -30.42 -8.86 3.55
N ALA A 485 -30.71 -7.77 2.87
CA ALA A 485 -31.76 -6.85 3.28
C ALA A 485 -33.15 -7.53 3.30
N ASP A 486 -33.40 -8.42 2.37
CA ASP A 486 -34.67 -9.14 2.25
C ASP A 486 -34.85 -10.12 3.42
N ASP A 487 -33.76 -10.79 3.84
CA ASP A 487 -33.76 -11.65 5.02
C ASP A 487 -34.04 -10.85 6.31
N CYS A 488 -33.43 -9.68 6.43
CA CYS A 488 -33.67 -8.76 7.55
C CYS A 488 -35.12 -8.30 7.58
N GLU A 489 -35.66 -7.87 6.45
CA GLU A 489 -37.08 -7.50 6.33
C GLU A 489 -38.02 -8.67 6.62
N HIS A 490 -37.66 -9.87 6.18
CA HIS A 490 -38.43 -11.07 6.47
C HIS A 490 -38.52 -11.35 7.97
N GLN A 491 -37.42 -11.23 8.69
CA GLN A 491 -37.39 -11.43 10.15
C GLN A 491 -38.21 -10.37 10.88
N ILE A 492 -38.05 -9.10 10.50
CA ILE A 492 -38.84 -8.00 11.07
C ILE A 492 -40.34 -8.23 10.78
N ARG A 493 -40.71 -8.62 9.57
CA ARG A 493 -42.10 -8.99 9.22
C ARG A 493 -42.61 -10.13 10.10
N SER A 494 -41.85 -11.20 10.25
CA SER A 494 -42.24 -12.33 11.11
C SER A 494 -42.47 -11.89 12.57
N ALA A 495 -41.65 -10.97 13.07
CA ALA A 495 -41.84 -10.39 14.40
C ALA A 495 -43.13 -9.55 14.46
N VAL A 496 -43.42 -8.74 13.44
CA VAL A 496 -44.63 -7.94 13.33
C VAL A 496 -45.88 -8.83 13.22
N ASP A 497 -45.82 -9.88 12.45
CA ASP A 497 -46.93 -10.83 12.28
C ASP A 497 -47.29 -11.51 13.60
N LEU A 498 -46.27 -11.94 14.35
CA LEU A 498 -46.48 -12.50 15.69
C LEU A 498 -47.14 -11.45 16.66
N ILE A 499 -46.68 -10.23 16.64
CA ILE A 499 -47.25 -9.17 17.47
C ILE A 499 -48.73 -8.90 17.11
N ASN A 500 -49.05 -8.88 15.82
CA ASN A 500 -50.43 -8.72 15.34
C ASN A 500 -51.31 -9.91 15.72
N LEU A 501 -50.77 -11.13 15.67
CA LEU A 501 -51.46 -12.32 16.12
C LEU A 501 -51.78 -12.24 17.62
N LEU A 502 -50.82 -11.87 18.46
CA LEU A 502 -51.01 -11.71 19.90
C LEU A 502 -52.05 -10.63 20.23
N LYS A 503 -52.12 -9.57 19.43
CA LYS A 503 -53.17 -8.55 19.51
C LYS A 503 -54.55 -9.16 19.17
N LYS A 504 -54.64 -9.87 18.07
CA LYS A 504 -55.87 -10.51 17.61
C LYS A 504 -56.45 -11.49 18.65
N GLU A 505 -55.55 -12.22 19.28
CA GLU A 505 -55.89 -13.17 20.36
C GLU A 505 -56.09 -12.49 21.73
N THR A 506 -56.15 -11.16 21.78
CA THR A 506 -56.29 -10.36 22.99
C THR A 506 -55.24 -10.58 24.07
N VAL A 507 -54.09 -11.12 23.67
CA VAL A 507 -52.98 -11.40 24.58
C VAL A 507 -52.23 -10.14 24.96
N ILE A 508 -52.17 -9.17 24.04
CA ILE A 508 -51.55 -7.86 24.23
C ILE A 508 -52.51 -6.72 23.84
N ASP A 509 -52.40 -5.60 24.52
CA ASP A 509 -53.24 -4.41 24.25
C ASP A 509 -52.78 -3.68 22.98
N SER A 510 -53.70 -2.94 22.37
CA SER A 510 -53.46 -2.19 21.14
C SER A 510 -52.31 -1.19 21.27
N LYS A 511 -52.18 -0.51 22.42
CA LYS A 511 -51.12 0.50 22.64
C LYS A 511 -49.74 -0.12 22.65
N THR A 512 -49.59 -1.28 23.30
CA THR A 512 -48.34 -2.04 23.31
C THR A 512 -48.02 -2.57 21.92
N THR A 513 -49.02 -3.09 21.18
CA THR A 513 -48.88 -3.50 19.78
C THR A 513 -48.37 -2.38 18.89
N ASP A 514 -49.06 -1.23 18.92
CA ASP A 514 -48.78 -0.09 18.05
C ASP A 514 -47.34 0.41 18.30
N MET A 515 -46.89 0.41 19.57
CA MET A 515 -45.53 0.82 19.93
C MET A 515 -44.48 -0.18 19.40
N LEU A 516 -44.70 -1.48 19.54
CA LEU A 516 -43.76 -2.49 19.04
C LEU A 516 -43.70 -2.48 17.51
N VAL A 517 -44.85 -2.38 16.84
CA VAL A 517 -44.91 -2.30 15.37
C VAL A 517 -44.24 -1.02 14.87
N GLN A 518 -44.44 0.12 15.54
CA GLN A 518 -43.75 1.37 15.20
C GLN A 518 -42.23 1.24 15.30
N VAL A 519 -41.73 0.65 16.39
CA VAL A 519 -40.29 0.45 16.59
C VAL A 519 -39.71 -0.47 15.50
N LEU A 520 -40.35 -1.63 15.25
CA LEU A 520 -39.92 -2.54 14.20
C LEU A 520 -39.97 -1.91 12.79
N GLY A 521 -41.00 -1.08 12.53
CA GLY A 521 -41.10 -0.32 11.29
C GLY A 521 -39.97 0.72 11.15
N THR A 522 -39.60 1.36 12.25
CA THR A 522 -38.42 2.27 12.24
C THR A 522 -37.12 1.50 11.96
N LEU A 523 -36.92 0.36 12.63
CA LEU A 523 -35.78 -0.52 12.36
C LEU A 523 -35.74 -0.92 10.89
N ASN A 524 -36.89 -1.36 10.33
CA ASN A 524 -36.98 -1.72 8.91
C ASN A 524 -36.61 -0.55 7.97
N SER A 525 -37.01 0.67 8.35
CA SER A 525 -36.69 1.86 7.55
C SER A 525 -35.20 2.25 7.56
N MET A 526 -34.43 1.67 8.48
CA MET A 526 -32.98 1.90 8.60
C MET A 526 -32.15 0.84 7.83
N VAL A 527 -32.79 -0.24 7.38
CA VAL A 527 -32.13 -1.28 6.58
C VAL A 527 -31.56 -0.66 5.29
N ASN A 528 -30.33 -0.99 4.93
CA ASN A 528 -29.62 -0.48 3.74
C ASN A 528 -29.41 1.04 3.69
N LYS A 529 -29.45 1.73 4.82
CA LYS A 529 -29.11 3.15 4.87
C LYS A 529 -27.80 3.38 5.61
N LYS A 530 -27.01 4.32 5.10
CA LYS A 530 -25.79 4.75 5.78
C LYS A 530 -26.12 5.21 7.21
N ALA A 531 -25.36 4.71 8.18
CA ALA A 531 -25.50 5.13 9.57
C ALA A 531 -25.02 6.58 9.71
N THR A 532 -25.87 7.42 10.32
CA THR A 532 -25.60 8.81 10.64
C THR A 532 -25.76 9.04 12.13
N GLU A 533 -25.23 10.13 12.67
CA GLU A 533 -25.46 10.52 14.06
C GLU A 533 -26.97 10.59 14.39
N ALA A 534 -27.75 11.10 13.46
CA ALA A 534 -29.21 11.14 13.61
C ALA A 534 -29.83 9.74 13.68
N SER A 535 -29.35 8.78 12.87
CA SER A 535 -29.85 7.40 12.90
C SER A 535 -29.45 6.67 14.17
N VAL A 536 -28.26 6.92 14.70
CA VAL A 536 -27.82 6.39 16.01
C VAL A 536 -28.71 6.91 17.13
N LYS A 537 -28.93 8.22 17.17
CA LYS A 537 -29.81 8.87 18.16
C LYS A 537 -31.24 8.32 18.09
N GLN A 538 -31.74 8.13 16.88
CA GLN A 538 -33.05 7.52 16.66
C GLN A 538 -33.10 6.08 17.20
N LEU A 539 -32.05 5.27 16.92
CA LEU A 539 -31.97 3.90 17.45
C LEU A 539 -31.99 3.85 18.97
N LEU A 540 -31.25 4.72 19.63
CA LEU A 540 -31.24 4.81 21.10
C LEU A 540 -32.61 5.18 21.66
N GLU A 541 -33.32 6.13 21.05
CA GLU A 541 -34.67 6.50 21.43
C GLU A 541 -35.66 5.33 21.26
N ILE A 542 -35.63 4.63 20.14
CA ILE A 542 -36.49 3.47 19.88
C ILE A 542 -36.15 2.28 20.77
N SER A 543 -34.87 2.07 21.11
CA SER A 543 -34.46 0.97 22.00
C SER A 543 -35.11 1.08 23.39
N LEU A 544 -35.17 2.28 23.93
CA LEU A 544 -35.85 2.55 25.21
C LEU A 544 -37.36 2.31 25.14
N GLN A 545 -37.98 2.69 24.03
CA GLN A 545 -39.42 2.44 23.78
C GLN A 545 -39.69 0.95 23.63
N PHE A 546 -38.85 0.26 22.87
CA PHE A 546 -38.95 -1.19 22.64
C PHE A 546 -38.84 -1.96 23.96
N LYS A 547 -37.82 -1.63 24.76
CA LYS A 547 -37.65 -2.24 26.09
C LYS A 547 -38.90 -2.12 26.92
N LYS A 548 -39.48 -0.90 27.05
CA LYS A 548 -40.69 -0.66 27.82
C LYS A 548 -41.89 -1.45 27.31
N ALA A 549 -42.04 -1.60 26.01
CA ALA A 549 -43.11 -2.36 25.39
C ALA A 549 -42.91 -3.87 25.56
N PHE A 550 -41.69 -4.35 25.34
CA PHE A 550 -41.33 -5.77 25.42
C PHE A 550 -41.42 -6.32 26.86
N ASP A 551 -40.97 -5.53 27.86
CA ASP A 551 -41.04 -5.95 29.27
C ASP A 551 -42.47 -6.26 29.71
N LYS A 552 -43.48 -5.63 29.11
CA LYS A 552 -44.90 -5.95 29.38
C LYS A 552 -45.32 -7.29 28.81
N ILE A 553 -44.86 -7.63 27.64
CA ILE A 553 -45.27 -8.88 26.94
C ILE A 553 -44.35 -10.06 27.26
N ARG A 554 -43.14 -9.84 27.72
CA ARG A 554 -42.16 -10.88 28.05
C ARG A 554 -42.71 -12.00 28.95
N PRO A 555 -43.43 -11.72 30.08
CA PRO A 555 -43.97 -12.79 30.89
C PRO A 555 -45.01 -13.64 30.16
N ILE A 556 -45.67 -13.09 29.15
CA ILE A 556 -46.64 -13.80 28.30
C ILE A 556 -45.89 -14.68 27.30
N LEU A 557 -44.89 -14.12 26.63
CA LEU A 557 -44.06 -14.87 25.68
C LEU A 557 -43.33 -16.04 26.36
N ASP A 558 -42.86 -15.85 27.59
CA ASP A 558 -42.22 -16.90 28.37
C ASP A 558 -43.16 -18.03 28.73
N LYS A 559 -44.44 -17.73 28.99
CA LYS A 559 -45.46 -18.75 29.19
C LYS A 559 -45.78 -19.50 27.91
N ILE A 560 -45.85 -18.82 26.79
CA ILE A 560 -46.12 -19.46 25.47
C ILE A 560 -44.98 -20.43 25.09
N VAL A 561 -43.76 -20.07 25.26
CA VAL A 561 -42.59 -20.89 24.94
C VAL A 561 -42.52 -22.15 25.81
N ASN A 562 -42.94 -22.04 27.05
CA ASN A 562 -42.90 -23.17 28.02
C ASN A 562 -44.20 -23.98 28.03
N SER A 563 -45.10 -23.80 27.08
CA SER A 563 -46.35 -24.48 26.95
C SER A 563 -46.39 -25.41 25.69
N ASP A 564 -47.31 -26.40 25.70
CA ASP A 564 -47.52 -27.27 24.54
C ASP A 564 -47.97 -26.47 23.28
N LEU A 565 -48.36 -25.23 23.46
CA LEU A 565 -48.68 -24.27 22.40
C LEU A 565 -47.46 -23.93 21.52
N ALA A 566 -46.22 -24.02 22.07
CA ALA A 566 -45.02 -23.75 21.31
C ALA A 566 -44.82 -24.71 20.11
N GLN A 567 -45.30 -25.94 20.22
CA GLN A 567 -45.23 -26.91 19.14
C GLN A 567 -46.23 -26.63 18.02
N SER A 568 -47.30 -25.94 18.31
CA SER A 568 -48.35 -25.56 17.34
C SER A 568 -48.11 -24.24 16.60
N LEU A 569 -47.12 -23.47 17.04
CA LEU A 569 -46.87 -22.13 16.50
C LEU A 569 -46.08 -22.13 15.20
N GLY A 570 -45.44 -23.25 14.75
CA GLY A 570 -44.77 -23.36 13.45
C GLY A 570 -43.86 -22.17 13.14
N ASP A 571 -44.11 -21.49 12.02
CA ASP A 571 -43.32 -20.30 11.57
C ASP A 571 -43.41 -19.12 12.52
N GLN A 572 -44.42 -19.04 13.40
CA GLN A 572 -44.55 -17.97 14.39
C GLN A 572 -43.48 -18.08 15.51
N LEU A 573 -42.87 -19.28 15.68
CA LEU A 573 -41.74 -19.43 16.58
C LEU A 573 -40.52 -18.63 16.12
N GLN A 574 -40.37 -18.39 14.81
CA GLN A 574 -39.33 -17.51 14.26
C GLN A 574 -39.55 -16.05 14.70
N GLY A 575 -40.78 -15.57 14.62
CA GLY A 575 -41.13 -14.23 15.09
C GLY A 575 -40.84 -14.03 16.59
N LEU A 576 -41.06 -15.05 17.41
CA LEU A 576 -40.77 -15.03 18.83
C LEU A 576 -39.27 -14.96 19.12
N ASN A 577 -38.49 -15.76 18.40
CA ASN A 577 -37.03 -15.75 18.50
C ASN A 577 -36.47 -14.42 18.02
N ALA A 578 -37.00 -13.86 16.93
CA ALA A 578 -36.65 -12.55 16.43
C ALA A 578 -36.92 -11.45 17.47
N LEU A 579 -38.12 -11.40 18.04
CA LEU A 579 -38.47 -10.43 19.07
C LEU A 579 -37.57 -10.52 20.32
N ARG A 580 -37.25 -11.71 20.78
CA ARG A 580 -36.35 -11.91 21.92
C ARG A 580 -34.94 -11.44 21.64
N SER A 581 -34.46 -11.72 20.50
CA SER A 581 -33.12 -11.34 20.09
C SER A 581 -33.02 -9.82 19.90
N ILE A 582 -33.98 -9.18 19.23
CA ILE A 582 -34.07 -7.72 19.13
C ILE A 582 -34.10 -7.10 20.53
N TYR A 583 -34.90 -7.67 21.46
CA TYR A 583 -34.95 -7.17 22.84
C TYR A 583 -33.60 -7.26 23.53
N ASN A 584 -32.95 -8.43 23.50
CA ASN A 584 -31.67 -8.65 24.15
C ASN A 584 -30.58 -7.68 23.64
N THR A 585 -30.59 -7.41 22.37
CA THR A 585 -29.66 -6.46 21.73
C THR A 585 -29.98 -5.01 22.12
N LEU A 586 -31.23 -4.57 21.90
CA LEU A 586 -31.59 -3.16 22.08
C LEU A 586 -31.68 -2.74 23.56
N ALA A 587 -32.05 -3.68 24.44
CA ALA A 587 -32.24 -3.37 25.86
C ALA A 587 -30.94 -3.16 26.64
N ASN A 588 -29.84 -3.71 26.12
CA ASN A 588 -28.56 -3.72 26.80
C ASN A 588 -27.42 -3.14 25.93
N ILE A 589 -27.75 -2.41 24.88
CA ILE A 589 -26.75 -1.90 23.95
C ILE A 589 -25.85 -0.88 24.64
N ASP A 590 -24.55 -1.07 24.51
CA ASP A 590 -23.53 -0.10 24.88
C ASP A 590 -23.52 1.04 23.85
N THR A 591 -23.99 2.20 24.27
CA THR A 591 -24.13 3.36 23.41
C THR A 591 -22.78 3.84 22.86
N GLU A 592 -21.77 3.94 23.73
CA GLU A 592 -20.44 4.41 23.32
C GLU A 592 -19.77 3.40 22.37
N GLY A 593 -19.91 2.11 22.68
CA GLY A 593 -19.42 1.05 21.84
C GLY A 593 -20.08 1.00 20.46
N LEU A 594 -21.40 1.21 20.39
CA LEU A 594 -22.13 1.30 19.13
C LEU A 594 -21.70 2.52 18.31
N GLU A 595 -21.57 3.69 18.93
CA GLU A 595 -21.11 4.91 18.25
C GLU A 595 -19.69 4.72 17.70
N ARG A 596 -18.81 4.08 18.45
CA ARG A 596 -17.45 3.70 17.99
C ARG A 596 -17.51 2.80 16.78
N TYR A 597 -18.29 1.74 16.81
CA TYR A 597 -18.46 0.83 15.68
C TYR A 597 -18.92 1.58 14.43
N ILE A 598 -19.90 2.48 14.58
CA ILE A 598 -20.44 3.26 13.46
C ILE A 598 -19.39 4.21 12.88
N ARG A 599 -18.63 4.92 13.75
CA ARG A 599 -17.55 5.80 13.27
C ARG A 599 -16.50 5.01 12.48
N ILE A 600 -16.05 3.87 13.01
CA ILE A 600 -15.10 3.00 12.33
C ILE A 600 -15.65 2.49 10.99
N SER A 601 -16.89 1.98 10.99
CA SER A 601 -17.53 1.47 9.77
C SER A 601 -17.69 2.54 8.70
N ASN A 602 -18.10 3.75 9.08
CA ASN A 602 -18.23 4.86 8.15
C ASN A 602 -16.88 5.28 7.57
N ALA A 603 -15.84 5.35 8.39
CA ALA A 603 -14.49 5.69 7.93
C ALA A 603 -13.95 4.65 6.92
N ILE A 604 -14.18 3.35 7.16
CA ILE A 604 -13.79 2.29 6.24
C ILE A 604 -14.60 2.36 4.92
N MET A 605 -15.90 2.64 5.00
CA MET A 605 -16.76 2.74 3.81
C MET A 605 -16.50 4.00 2.98
N GLU A 606 -16.00 5.06 3.60
CA GLU A 606 -15.68 6.33 2.94
C GLU A 606 -14.27 6.35 2.36
N ALA A 607 -13.42 5.41 2.75
CA ALA A 607 -12.09 5.28 2.18
C ALA A 607 -12.17 4.74 0.73
N ASP A 608 -11.33 5.27 -0.14
CA ASP A 608 -11.28 4.86 -1.56
C ASP A 608 -10.76 3.42 -1.70
N GLY A 609 -9.94 2.97 -0.75
CA GLY A 609 -9.28 1.67 -0.77
C GLY A 609 -8.09 1.61 -1.73
N GLY A 610 -7.13 0.74 -1.44
CA GLY A 610 -5.86 0.72 -2.14
C GLY A 610 -4.85 1.71 -1.56
N PHE A 611 -3.57 1.55 -1.89
CA PHE A 611 -2.53 2.44 -1.40
C PHE A 611 -2.54 3.79 -2.11
N ASP A 612 -2.04 4.81 -1.41
CA ASP A 612 -1.73 6.11 -1.99
C ASP A 612 -0.24 6.19 -2.37
N LEU A 613 0.04 6.99 -3.39
CA LEU A 613 1.38 7.34 -3.83
C LEU A 613 1.53 8.86 -3.84
N TYR A 614 2.56 9.35 -3.18
CA TYR A 614 2.87 10.77 -3.06
C TYR A 614 4.28 11.07 -3.57
N GLN A 615 4.49 12.32 -3.97
CA GLN A 615 5.81 12.86 -4.31
C GLN A 615 6.04 14.23 -3.68
N THR A 616 7.30 14.59 -3.55
CA THR A 616 7.74 15.95 -3.17
C THR A 616 9.05 16.29 -3.85
N GLU A 617 9.23 17.56 -4.24
CA GLU A 617 10.48 18.11 -4.79
C GLU A 617 11.33 18.81 -3.74
N ASP A 618 10.73 19.25 -2.63
CA ASP A 618 11.40 20.04 -1.59
C ASP A 618 11.36 19.36 -0.20
N GLY A 619 10.76 18.17 -0.11
CA GLY A 619 10.61 17.43 1.15
C GLY A 619 9.62 18.04 2.15
N VAL A 620 8.88 19.07 1.76
CA VAL A 620 7.91 19.79 2.61
C VAL A 620 6.53 19.86 1.97
N HIS A 621 6.46 20.09 0.66
CA HIS A 621 5.21 20.15 -0.08
C HIS A 621 4.99 18.84 -0.81
N TYR A 622 3.94 18.12 -0.45
CA TYR A 622 3.61 16.80 -1.01
C TYR A 622 2.45 16.88 -1.97
N GLN A 623 2.60 16.19 -3.09
CA GLN A 623 1.58 16.05 -4.12
C GLN A 623 1.18 14.58 -4.22
N GLU A 624 -0.13 14.31 -4.20
CA GLU A 624 -0.67 13.00 -4.47
C GLU A 624 -0.54 12.65 -5.95
N ILE A 625 -0.01 11.48 -6.25
CA ILE A 625 0.05 10.90 -7.59
C ILE A 625 -1.20 10.06 -7.84
N LEU A 626 -1.55 9.19 -6.88
CA LEU A 626 -2.76 8.36 -6.91
C LEU A 626 -3.18 7.98 -5.49
N ASN A 627 -4.42 7.53 -5.31
CA ASN A 627 -5.01 7.17 -4.02
C ASN A 627 -5.90 5.92 -4.07
N ASP A 628 -5.74 5.07 -5.09
CA ASP A 628 -6.65 3.96 -5.36
C ASP A 628 -5.94 2.65 -5.72
N GLY A 629 -4.65 2.52 -5.39
CA GLY A 629 -3.89 1.29 -5.59
C GLY A 629 -3.74 0.87 -7.06
N PHE A 630 -3.63 1.81 -7.99
CA PHE A 630 -3.64 1.57 -9.45
C PHE A 630 -5.01 1.10 -9.97
N HIS A 631 -6.08 1.73 -9.53
CA HIS A 631 -7.48 1.35 -9.81
C HIS A 631 -7.84 -0.06 -9.32
N ASP A 632 -7.08 -0.55 -8.35
CA ASP A 632 -7.31 -1.82 -7.70
C ASP A 632 -7.25 -1.65 -6.17
N LYS A 633 -8.42 -1.51 -5.55
CA LYS A 633 -8.53 -1.33 -4.09
C LYS A 633 -7.88 -2.46 -3.29
N TYR A 634 -7.63 -3.62 -3.90
CA TYR A 634 -6.98 -4.76 -3.24
C TYR A 634 -5.45 -4.66 -3.22
N ASN A 635 -4.86 -3.72 -3.97
CA ASN A 635 -3.48 -3.29 -3.80
C ASN A 635 -3.38 -2.38 -2.57
N TYR A 636 -3.44 -2.95 -1.38
CA TYR A 636 -3.54 -2.19 -0.15
C TYR A 636 -2.21 -1.58 0.32
N GLY A 637 -1.12 -1.90 -0.34
CA GLY A 637 0.19 -1.39 0.04
C GLY A 637 1.18 -1.29 -1.12
N CYS A 638 1.87 -0.15 -1.18
CA CYS A 638 3.09 0.02 -1.97
C CYS A 638 4.25 -0.54 -1.17
N ARG A 639 4.76 -1.71 -1.56
CA ARG A 639 5.65 -2.48 -0.68
C ARG A 639 7.13 -2.30 -0.95
N SER A 640 7.50 -2.06 -2.18
CA SER A 640 8.89 -1.88 -2.58
C SER A 640 9.02 -0.95 -3.77
N PHE A 641 10.15 -0.26 -3.85
CA PHE A 641 10.55 0.56 -4.98
C PHE A 641 11.93 0.16 -5.47
N ILE A 642 12.17 0.37 -6.74
CA ILE A 642 13.49 0.45 -7.33
C ILE A 642 13.53 1.57 -8.38
N ALA A 643 14.39 2.57 -8.15
CA ALA A 643 14.75 3.54 -9.15
C ALA A 643 15.67 2.87 -10.17
N GLY A 644 15.07 2.28 -11.20
CA GLY A 644 15.80 1.54 -12.22
C GLY A 644 16.39 2.47 -13.28
N SER A 645 17.25 1.90 -14.10
CA SER A 645 17.96 2.63 -15.16
C SER A 645 17.06 3.20 -16.25
N ASP A 646 15.82 2.69 -16.37
CA ASP A 646 14.86 3.07 -17.44
C ASP A 646 13.46 3.41 -16.90
N GLY A 647 13.30 3.60 -15.61
CA GLY A 647 12.02 3.94 -14.97
C GLY A 647 11.97 3.55 -13.49
N LEU A 648 10.94 4.01 -12.82
CA LEU A 648 10.65 3.64 -11.44
C LEU A 648 9.80 2.39 -11.42
N TYR A 649 10.25 1.34 -10.72
CA TYR A 649 9.50 0.12 -10.54
C TYR A 649 8.95 0.02 -9.12
N LEU A 650 7.75 -0.52 -9.01
CA LEU A 650 7.00 -0.58 -7.76
C LEU A 650 6.38 -1.97 -7.58
N GLY A 651 6.62 -2.55 -6.40
CA GLY A 651 6.00 -3.79 -5.98
C GLY A 651 4.85 -3.56 -5.00
N THR A 652 3.71 -4.24 -5.23
CA THR A 652 2.53 -4.09 -4.38
C THR A 652 2.37 -5.22 -3.37
N ALA A 653 1.53 -4.97 -2.38
CA ALA A 653 0.98 -5.99 -1.51
C ALA A 653 -0.51 -6.18 -1.84
N ASN A 654 -0.89 -7.40 -2.22
CA ASN A 654 -2.26 -7.76 -2.56
C ASN A 654 -2.54 -9.20 -2.11
N PRO A 655 -3.21 -9.39 -0.95
CA PRO A 655 -3.47 -10.73 -0.42
C PRO A 655 -4.63 -11.44 -1.12
N TYR A 656 -5.35 -10.77 -2.01
CA TYR A 656 -6.51 -11.30 -2.70
C TYR A 656 -6.14 -11.96 -4.03
N TYR A 657 -5.24 -11.31 -4.80
CA TYR A 657 -4.87 -11.76 -6.16
C TYR A 657 -3.37 -12.04 -6.32
N GLY A 658 -2.56 -11.72 -5.33
CA GLY A 658 -1.11 -11.79 -5.40
C GLY A 658 -0.46 -10.42 -5.61
N GLY A 659 0.79 -10.28 -5.14
CA GLY A 659 1.60 -9.08 -5.33
C GLY A 659 1.81 -8.80 -6.81
N GLN A 660 1.96 -7.53 -7.16
CA GLN A 660 2.09 -7.06 -8.53
C GLN A 660 3.37 -6.26 -8.69
N LEU A 661 3.94 -6.26 -9.88
CA LEU A 661 5.03 -5.38 -10.29
C LEU A 661 4.50 -4.38 -11.32
N TRP A 662 4.76 -3.11 -11.04
CA TRP A 662 4.39 -1.98 -11.90
C TRP A 662 5.61 -1.17 -12.27
N LYS A 663 5.56 -0.49 -13.43
CA LYS A 663 6.51 0.51 -13.86
C LYS A 663 5.82 1.87 -13.95
N LEU A 664 6.44 2.88 -13.36
CA LEU A 664 5.99 4.26 -13.43
C LEU A 664 6.99 5.06 -14.25
N ASN A 665 6.46 5.93 -15.11
CA ASN A 665 7.23 6.92 -15.83
C ASN A 665 6.49 8.25 -15.83
N GLU A 666 7.22 9.34 -15.78
CA GLU A 666 6.63 10.66 -16.00
C GLU A 666 6.09 10.72 -17.42
N ILE A 667 4.91 11.34 -17.60
CA ILE A 667 4.30 11.52 -18.89
C ILE A 667 5.12 12.55 -19.67
N THR A 668 5.60 12.16 -20.84
CA THR A 668 6.29 13.04 -21.75
C THR A 668 5.65 12.98 -23.15
N ALA A 669 5.91 13.96 -23.98
CA ALA A 669 5.62 13.91 -25.40
C ALA A 669 6.92 13.77 -26.23
N GLU A 670 8.00 13.30 -25.62
CA GLU A 670 9.28 13.18 -26.29
C GLU A 670 9.30 12.03 -27.31
N LEU A 671 10.16 12.19 -28.32
CA LEU A 671 10.49 11.09 -29.21
C LEU A 671 11.53 10.15 -28.55
N LYS A 672 11.33 8.86 -28.72
CA LYS A 672 12.33 7.81 -28.44
C LYS A 672 13.37 7.73 -29.54
N THR A 673 12.90 7.77 -30.79
CA THR A 673 13.78 7.67 -31.97
C THR A 673 13.27 8.58 -33.10
N LEU A 674 14.23 9.14 -33.82
CA LEU A 674 14.02 9.83 -35.10
C LEU A 674 15.14 9.40 -36.04
N SER A 675 14.80 8.72 -37.11
CA SER A 675 15.79 8.16 -38.04
C SER A 675 15.30 8.15 -39.49
N SER A 676 16.26 8.13 -40.42
CA SER A 676 16.01 7.97 -41.85
C SER A 676 17.20 7.29 -42.48
N PRO A 677 17.00 6.32 -43.39
CA PRO A 677 18.10 5.69 -44.13
C PRO A 677 18.88 6.63 -45.05
N GLN A 678 18.24 7.74 -45.44
CA GLN A 678 18.82 8.76 -46.35
C GLN A 678 19.59 9.85 -45.60
N LEU A 679 19.49 9.89 -44.23
CA LEU A 679 20.14 10.91 -43.43
C LEU A 679 21.14 10.32 -42.45
N ASN A 680 22.25 11.01 -42.27
CA ASN A 680 23.11 10.74 -41.10
C ASN A 680 22.64 11.65 -39.97
N LEU A 681 21.65 11.16 -39.18
CA LEU A 681 21.02 11.89 -38.13
C LEU A 681 21.43 11.27 -36.76
N SER A 682 22.11 12.06 -35.93
CA SER A 682 22.33 11.72 -34.53
C SER A 682 21.17 12.31 -33.72
N PHE A 683 20.26 11.44 -33.26
CA PHE A 683 19.07 11.87 -32.52
C PHE A 683 19.34 11.94 -31.02
N GLU A 684 18.95 13.04 -30.37
CA GLU A 684 18.94 13.24 -28.93
C GLU A 684 17.58 13.76 -28.49
N ARG A 685 16.99 13.18 -27.45
CA ARG A 685 15.59 13.48 -27.04
C ARG A 685 15.30 14.94 -26.74
N ASN A 686 16.25 15.63 -26.11
CA ASN A 686 16.17 17.03 -25.72
C ASN A 686 16.39 18.02 -26.85
N VAL A 687 16.90 17.57 -28.01
CA VAL A 687 17.14 18.42 -29.19
C VAL A 687 15.87 18.45 -30.03
N LYS A 688 15.30 19.63 -30.19
CA LYS A 688 14.02 19.83 -30.92
C LYS A 688 14.20 20.31 -32.37
N ALA A 689 15.41 20.66 -32.80
CA ALA A 689 15.68 21.13 -34.17
C ALA A 689 16.89 20.41 -34.76
N TYR A 690 16.72 19.86 -35.93
CA TYR A 690 17.74 19.13 -36.67
C TYR A 690 17.94 19.74 -38.09
N GLN A 691 19.16 19.64 -38.59
CA GLN A 691 19.48 20.03 -39.95
C GLN A 691 20.21 18.88 -40.66
N ALA A 692 19.84 18.62 -41.88
CA ALA A 692 20.49 17.60 -42.72
C ALA A 692 20.54 18.03 -44.17
N THR A 693 21.43 17.42 -44.92
CA THR A 693 21.57 17.67 -46.37
C THR A 693 21.53 16.32 -47.12
N VAL A 694 20.82 16.32 -48.24
CA VAL A 694 20.77 15.18 -49.14
C VAL A 694 21.10 15.60 -50.55
N ASP A 695 21.58 14.64 -51.38
CA ASP A 695 21.90 14.88 -52.76
C ASP A 695 20.64 15.20 -53.60
N GLN A 696 20.83 15.84 -54.75
CA GLN A 696 19.70 16.20 -55.64
C GLN A 696 18.89 14.99 -56.19
N ASN A 697 19.51 13.83 -56.25
CA ASN A 697 18.89 12.57 -56.68
C ASN A 697 17.94 11.96 -55.64
N VAL A 698 18.02 12.35 -54.36
CA VAL A 698 17.11 11.96 -53.30
C VAL A 698 15.83 12.77 -53.40
N THR A 699 14.80 12.20 -54.02
CA THR A 699 13.51 12.88 -54.21
C THR A 699 12.50 12.63 -53.10
N GLU A 700 12.76 11.64 -52.30
CA GLU A 700 11.90 11.23 -51.18
C GLU A 700 12.73 10.87 -49.96
N LEU A 701 12.22 11.15 -48.79
CA LEU A 701 12.78 10.80 -47.50
C LEU A 701 11.86 9.79 -46.82
N SER A 702 12.44 8.69 -46.32
CA SER A 702 11.74 7.73 -45.48
C SER A 702 12.09 8.03 -44.03
N LEU A 703 11.17 8.63 -43.28
CA LEU A 703 11.37 9.10 -41.91
C LEU A 703 10.63 8.18 -40.93
N THR A 704 11.33 7.65 -39.95
CA THR A 704 10.75 6.88 -38.85
C THR A 704 10.85 7.69 -37.56
N ALA A 705 9.72 7.91 -36.90
CA ALA A 705 9.61 8.60 -35.62
C ALA A 705 8.75 7.75 -34.67
N LEU A 706 9.24 7.56 -33.44
CA LEU A 706 8.56 6.79 -32.43
C LEU A 706 8.55 7.59 -31.13
N GLY A 707 7.41 7.64 -30.45
CA GLY A 707 7.27 8.28 -29.14
C GLY A 707 8.02 7.53 -28.05
N ALA A 708 8.44 8.26 -27.01
CA ALA A 708 9.14 7.68 -25.86
C ALA A 708 8.20 6.83 -25.00
N ASP A 709 7.00 7.32 -24.78
CA ASP A 709 6.01 6.66 -23.95
C ASP A 709 5.04 5.80 -24.79
N PRO A 710 4.56 4.68 -24.24
CA PRO A 710 3.50 3.91 -24.90
C PRO A 710 2.26 4.79 -25.12
N GLY A 711 1.73 4.79 -26.34
CA GLY A 711 0.56 5.57 -26.67
C GLY A 711 0.83 7.06 -27.00
N THR A 712 2.10 7.52 -27.02
CA THR A 712 2.43 8.82 -27.56
C THR A 712 2.06 8.89 -29.04
N GLN A 713 1.13 9.77 -29.39
CA GLN A 713 0.79 10.03 -30.78
C GLN A 713 1.91 10.83 -31.47
N VAL A 714 2.35 10.39 -32.62
CA VAL A 714 3.38 11.05 -33.41
C VAL A 714 2.82 11.38 -34.80
N LEU A 715 2.86 12.67 -35.19
CA LEU A 715 2.44 13.16 -36.49
C LEU A 715 3.65 13.72 -37.23
N VAL A 716 3.96 13.19 -38.39
CA VAL A 716 4.98 13.70 -39.31
C VAL A 716 4.29 14.47 -40.44
N ASN A 717 4.42 15.80 -40.47
CA ASN A 717 3.69 16.68 -41.38
C ASN A 717 2.18 16.36 -41.38
N GLY A 718 1.60 16.11 -40.21
CA GLY A 718 0.18 15.80 -40.02
C GLY A 718 -0.23 14.37 -40.42
N ARG A 719 0.71 13.48 -40.72
CA ARG A 719 0.47 12.05 -40.97
C ARG A 719 0.91 11.24 -39.77
N GLU A 720 0.09 10.35 -39.31
CA GLU A 720 0.37 9.49 -38.19
C GLU A 720 1.57 8.56 -38.47
N SER A 721 2.46 8.45 -37.47
CA SER A 721 3.63 7.58 -37.46
C SER A 721 3.66 6.87 -36.10
N ASP A 722 3.42 5.59 -36.13
CA ASP A 722 3.49 4.68 -34.96
C ASP A 722 4.79 3.88 -34.90
N GLY A 723 5.88 4.49 -35.34
CA GLY A 723 7.16 3.83 -35.55
C GLY A 723 7.31 3.23 -36.96
N ALA A 724 6.29 3.33 -37.80
CA ALA A 724 6.41 3.02 -39.21
C ALA A 724 7.04 4.18 -40.02
N ALA A 725 7.69 3.88 -41.12
CA ALA A 725 8.32 4.87 -41.94
C ALA A 725 7.28 5.71 -42.73
N VAL A 726 7.35 7.01 -42.57
CA VAL A 726 6.55 7.97 -43.36
C VAL A 726 7.37 8.49 -44.54
N THR A 727 6.85 8.31 -45.75
CA THR A 727 7.49 8.83 -46.98
C THR A 727 7.13 10.30 -47.18
N ILE A 728 8.15 11.16 -47.37
CA ILE A 728 8.06 12.59 -47.53
C ILE A 728 8.73 12.97 -48.83
N ALA A 729 7.99 13.55 -49.77
CA ALA A 729 8.55 14.07 -51.02
C ALA A 729 9.38 15.33 -50.75
N LEU A 730 10.60 15.40 -51.30
CA LEU A 730 11.52 16.52 -51.11
C LEU A 730 11.54 17.41 -52.36
N LYS A 731 11.35 18.73 -52.17
CA LYS A 731 11.59 19.77 -53.16
C LYS A 731 13.08 20.14 -53.18
N ASN A 732 13.56 20.69 -54.34
CA ASN A 732 14.88 21.25 -54.38
C ASN A 732 15.01 22.43 -53.39
N GLY A 733 16.16 22.50 -52.71
CA GLY A 733 16.38 23.48 -51.66
C GLY A 733 15.88 22.98 -50.30
N GLU A 734 15.46 23.90 -49.47
CA GLU A 734 15.05 23.65 -48.07
C GLU A 734 13.66 22.99 -47.98
N ASN A 735 13.57 21.94 -47.17
CA ASN A 735 12.33 21.23 -46.79
C ASN A 735 12.22 21.20 -45.28
N ILE A 736 11.18 21.80 -44.73
CA ILE A 736 10.89 21.80 -43.31
C ILE A 736 9.90 20.68 -43.04
N ILE A 737 10.32 19.72 -42.22
CA ILE A 737 9.54 18.57 -41.74
C ILE A 737 9.21 18.82 -40.29
N ARG A 738 7.94 18.89 -39.98
CA ARG A 738 7.43 19.09 -38.63
C ARG A 738 6.97 17.75 -38.06
N ILE A 739 7.52 17.36 -36.92
CA ILE A 739 7.09 16.17 -36.17
C ILE A 739 6.41 16.69 -34.90
N GLU A 740 5.13 16.44 -34.78
CA GLU A 740 4.31 16.81 -33.63
C GLU A 740 4.04 15.55 -32.82
N THR A 741 4.25 15.67 -31.51
CA THR A 741 4.00 14.56 -30.59
C THR A 741 3.02 14.99 -29.51
N THR A 742 2.15 14.07 -29.10
CA THR A 742 1.17 14.27 -28.04
C THR A 742 1.24 13.10 -27.08
N SER A 743 1.32 13.39 -25.79
CA SER A 743 1.38 12.39 -24.74
C SER A 743 0.15 11.48 -24.71
N ILE A 744 0.27 10.33 -24.03
CA ILE A 744 -0.79 9.32 -23.91
C ILE A 744 -2.12 9.88 -23.37
N ASP A 745 -2.06 10.87 -22.48
CA ASP A 745 -3.24 11.52 -21.88
C ASP A 745 -3.62 12.85 -22.58
N GLY A 746 -2.86 13.24 -23.59
CA GLY A 746 -3.08 14.50 -24.32
C GLY A 746 -2.65 15.77 -23.56
N SER A 747 -2.07 15.65 -22.37
CA SER A 747 -1.72 16.78 -21.51
C SER A 747 -0.47 17.53 -21.95
N VAL A 748 0.46 16.83 -22.61
CA VAL A 748 1.74 17.37 -23.07
C VAL A 748 1.85 17.24 -24.59
N THR A 749 2.34 18.29 -25.23
CA THR A 749 2.64 18.27 -26.66
C THR A 749 4.03 18.80 -26.92
N ASP A 750 4.72 18.22 -27.88
CA ASP A 750 6.06 18.63 -28.30
C ASP A 750 6.17 18.78 -29.81
N VAL A 751 7.15 19.50 -30.27
CA VAL A 751 7.38 19.72 -31.69
C VAL A 751 8.87 19.62 -32.00
N TYR A 752 9.20 18.72 -32.90
CA TYR A 752 10.53 18.60 -33.49
C TYR A 752 10.49 19.12 -34.90
N VAL A 753 11.55 19.85 -35.30
CA VAL A 753 11.69 20.37 -36.63
C VAL A 753 12.95 19.82 -37.32
N LEU A 754 12.77 19.11 -38.40
CA LEU A 754 13.88 18.60 -39.22
C LEU A 754 13.93 19.37 -40.51
N THR A 755 14.97 20.17 -40.69
CA THR A 755 15.24 20.92 -41.91
C THR A 755 16.17 20.12 -42.80
N VAL A 756 15.67 19.68 -43.96
CA VAL A 756 16.43 18.91 -44.96
C VAL A 756 16.68 19.78 -46.20
N THR A 757 17.95 20.06 -46.49
CA THR A 757 18.36 20.76 -47.70
C THR A 757 18.68 19.76 -48.78
N ARG A 758 17.90 19.73 -49.86
CA ARG A 758 18.18 18.96 -51.04
C ARG A 758 19.04 19.80 -52.03
N GLY A 759 20.35 19.47 -52.14
CA GLY A 759 21.32 20.24 -52.91
C GLY A 759 21.16 20.11 -54.44
N ALA A 760 21.80 21.01 -55.21
CA ALA A 760 22.02 20.80 -56.61
C ALA A 760 23.12 19.73 -56.80
N ALA A 761 22.98 18.88 -57.82
CA ALA A 761 24.05 17.93 -58.17
C ALA A 761 25.39 18.68 -58.23
N ALA A 762 26.39 18.12 -57.57
CA ALA A 762 27.74 18.64 -57.64
C ALA A 762 28.12 18.78 -59.15
N SER A 763 28.24 20.00 -59.64
CA SER A 763 28.91 20.21 -60.93
C SER A 763 30.33 19.71 -60.80
N GLU A 764 30.78 18.92 -61.82
CA GLU A 764 32.16 18.47 -61.91
C GLU A 764 33.16 19.59 -61.67
N PRO A 765 34.30 19.31 -61.04
CA PRO A 765 35.27 20.35 -60.71
C PRO A 765 35.93 20.88 -61.95
N THR A 766 35.66 22.14 -62.30
CA THR A 766 36.50 22.92 -63.20
C THR A 766 37.76 23.32 -62.43
N GLU A 767 38.92 23.06 -63.08
CA GLU A 767 40.27 23.36 -62.56
C GLU A 767 40.43 24.83 -62.07
N PRO A 768 41.32 25.07 -61.10
CA PRO A 768 41.45 26.39 -60.48
C PRO A 768 42.27 27.33 -61.33
N ASP A 769 41.73 28.51 -61.54
CA ASP A 769 42.49 29.63 -62.03
C ASP A 769 43.11 30.44 -60.87
N THR A 770 44.41 30.59 -60.92
CA THR A 770 45.29 31.23 -59.96
C THR A 770 45.19 32.75 -60.01
N ALA A 771 44.91 33.43 -58.88
CA ALA A 771 45.37 34.80 -58.61
C ALA A 771 45.43 35.11 -57.09
N GLU A 772 46.57 35.57 -56.72
CA GLU A 772 47.06 35.90 -55.40
C GLU A 772 46.51 37.23 -54.80
N PRO A 773 46.95 37.64 -53.64
CA PRO A 773 46.05 38.10 -52.57
C PRO A 773 46.09 39.61 -52.29
N GLY A 774 45.14 40.17 -51.64
CA GLY A 774 45.12 41.55 -51.18
C GLY A 774 44.61 41.64 -49.75
N GLU A 775 45.48 42.02 -48.87
CA GLU A 775 45.34 42.38 -47.45
C GLU A 775 44.26 43.42 -47.26
N GLN A 776 43.54 43.35 -46.16
CA GLN A 776 43.58 44.26 -44.99
C GLN A 776 42.39 44.14 -44.10
N SER A 777 42.70 43.77 -42.87
CA SER A 777 41.94 44.10 -41.64
C SER A 777 42.12 45.55 -41.22
N PRO A 778 41.58 46.08 -40.13
CA PRO A 778 40.34 45.88 -39.43
C PRO A 778 39.63 47.19 -39.04
N SER A 779 38.44 47.14 -38.45
CA SER A 779 38.09 48.11 -37.38
C SER A 779 36.72 47.85 -36.78
N ASN A 780 36.72 47.53 -35.48
CA ASN A 780 35.62 47.84 -34.59
C ASN A 780 35.63 49.34 -34.23
N PRO A 781 34.57 50.06 -33.90
CA PRO A 781 34.14 50.08 -32.50
C PRO A 781 32.65 50.43 -32.26
N ASP A 782 32.31 50.02 -31.07
CA ASP A 782 31.48 50.64 -30.01
C ASP A 782 30.03 51.07 -30.22
N ALA A 783 29.25 50.52 -29.34
CA ALA A 783 28.46 51.12 -28.26
C ALA A 783 27.21 51.95 -28.55
N SER A 784 26.24 51.61 -27.82
CA SER A 784 25.19 52.30 -27.06
C SER A 784 23.80 51.84 -27.48
N GLY A 785 23.05 51.18 -26.64
CA GLY A 785 22.33 51.68 -25.46
C GLY A 785 20.96 52.20 -25.85
N THR A 786 19.91 51.51 -25.51
CA THR A 786 18.72 52.13 -24.88
C THR A 786 17.70 51.08 -24.44
N GLU A 787 17.23 51.33 -23.26
CA GLU A 787 16.11 50.71 -22.54
C GLU A 787 14.79 50.86 -23.33
N GLY A 788 13.87 49.95 -23.06
CA GLY A 788 12.49 50.05 -23.51
C GLY A 788 11.57 48.95 -22.98
N GLU A 789 11.07 49.19 -21.80
CA GLU A 789 9.71 48.91 -21.29
C GLU A 789 9.07 47.54 -21.48
N ALA A 790 8.72 46.98 -20.35
CA ALA A 790 7.73 45.93 -20.12
C ALA A 790 6.30 46.45 -20.38
N PRO A 791 5.41 45.63 -20.83
CA PRO A 791 3.98 45.88 -20.70
C PRO A 791 3.35 45.10 -19.54
N THR A 792 2.73 45.91 -18.75
CA THR A 792 1.77 45.79 -17.68
C THR A 792 0.77 44.62 -17.72
N ALA A 793 0.50 44.16 -16.51
CA ALA A 793 -0.56 43.34 -16.01
C ALA A 793 -1.95 43.64 -16.61
N PHE A 794 -2.71 42.57 -16.87
CA PHE A 794 -4.16 42.64 -17.02
C PHE A 794 -4.85 42.06 -15.79
N THR A 795 -5.69 42.88 -15.24
CA THR A 795 -6.56 42.76 -14.08
C THR A 795 -7.57 41.64 -14.21
N GLN A 796 -7.75 40.99 -13.10
CA GLN A 796 -8.85 40.16 -12.64
C GLN A 796 -10.22 40.83 -12.90
N LYS A 797 -11.17 40.08 -13.43
CA LYS A 797 -12.58 40.39 -13.35
C LYS A 797 -13.36 39.22 -12.79
N ASP A 798 -14.03 39.52 -11.69
CA ASP A 798 -15.02 38.68 -11.02
C ASP A 798 -16.13 38.20 -11.96
N ALA A 799 -16.50 36.93 -11.83
CA ALA A 799 -17.84 36.49 -12.17
C ALA A 799 -18.22 35.30 -11.28
N THR A 800 -18.97 35.62 -10.26
CA THR A 800 -19.93 34.78 -9.58
C THR A 800 -20.93 34.20 -10.56
N GLN A 801 -21.09 32.87 -10.56
CA GLN A 801 -22.36 32.13 -10.47
C GLN A 801 -22.12 30.66 -10.75
N ALA A 802 -22.46 29.85 -9.78
CA ALA A 802 -22.59 28.41 -9.88
C ALA A 802 -23.80 28.04 -10.73
N PRO A 803 -23.73 27.06 -11.59
CA PRO A 803 -24.91 26.38 -12.10
C PRO A 803 -25.20 25.15 -11.23
N THR A 804 -26.45 25.10 -10.81
CA THR A 804 -27.14 23.96 -10.23
C THR A 804 -26.99 22.72 -11.13
N GLY A 805 -26.57 21.59 -10.52
CA GLY A 805 -26.42 20.32 -11.19
C GLY A 805 -27.72 19.68 -11.64
N PRO A 806 -27.68 18.84 -12.63
CA PRO A 806 -28.79 17.96 -12.95
C PRO A 806 -28.68 16.62 -12.21
N ASP A 807 -29.87 16.13 -11.97
CA ASP A 807 -30.30 14.96 -11.25
C ASP A 807 -29.47 13.68 -11.39
N ASN A 808 -29.41 12.94 -10.27
CA ASN A 808 -28.99 11.58 -10.05
C ASN A 808 -29.30 10.64 -11.22
N VAL A 809 -28.27 10.05 -11.78
CA VAL A 809 -28.37 8.79 -12.51
C VAL A 809 -27.96 7.71 -11.52
N ASP A 810 -28.88 6.84 -11.16
CA ASP A 810 -28.65 5.63 -10.40
C ASP A 810 -27.53 4.79 -11.02
N ILE A 811 -26.41 4.75 -10.34
CA ILE A 811 -25.39 3.73 -10.54
C ILE A 811 -25.85 2.52 -9.72
N PRO A 812 -25.83 1.29 -10.23
CA PRO A 812 -26.18 0.10 -9.43
C PRO A 812 -25.25 0.03 -8.23
N GLY A 813 -25.85 0.03 -7.04
CA GLY A 813 -25.14 0.22 -5.79
C GLY A 813 -24.14 -0.89 -5.50
N THR A 814 -22.90 -0.55 -5.45
CA THR A 814 -21.96 -1.14 -4.52
C THR A 814 -22.42 -0.71 -3.14
N GLY A 815 -22.82 -1.69 -2.31
CA GLY A 815 -23.55 -1.52 -1.08
C GLY A 815 -23.10 -0.37 -0.19
N SER A 816 -23.84 0.71 -0.25
CA SER A 816 -23.65 1.84 0.60
C SER A 816 -24.50 1.70 1.85
N GLY A 817 -23.84 1.62 2.98
CA GLY A 817 -24.38 2.14 4.22
C GLY A 817 -25.42 1.29 4.92
N ALA A 818 -24.90 0.60 5.83
CA ALA A 818 -25.57 -0.13 6.85
C ALA A 818 -26.46 0.71 7.76
N SER A 819 -27.61 0.20 8.03
CA SER A 819 -28.42 0.75 9.11
C SER A 819 -28.08 0.08 10.44
N VAL A 820 -28.07 0.88 11.47
CA VAL A 820 -27.98 0.43 12.87
C VAL A 820 -29.06 -0.60 13.21
N ALA A 821 -30.19 -0.59 12.49
CA ALA A 821 -31.24 -1.58 12.61
C ALA A 821 -30.82 -2.98 12.16
N MET A 822 -29.96 -3.11 11.15
CA MET A 822 -29.37 -4.38 10.78
C MET A 822 -28.52 -4.99 11.89
N LEU A 823 -27.78 -4.18 12.62
CA LEU A 823 -27.01 -4.65 13.77
C LEU A 823 -27.89 -5.38 14.81
N ALA A 824 -29.05 -4.81 15.10
CA ALA A 824 -30.02 -5.43 16.01
C ALA A 824 -30.62 -6.73 15.44
N VAL A 825 -30.90 -6.78 14.14
CA VAL A 825 -31.48 -7.92 13.45
C VAL A 825 -30.47 -9.03 13.19
N LEU A 826 -29.20 -8.66 12.94
CA LEU A 826 -28.12 -9.61 12.65
C LEU A 826 -27.69 -10.48 13.85
N VAL A 827 -27.72 -9.89 15.05
CA VAL A 827 -27.52 -10.69 16.27
C VAL A 827 -28.63 -11.74 16.42
N ILE A 828 -29.79 -11.49 15.83
CA ILE A 828 -30.93 -12.42 15.78
C ILE A 828 -30.69 -13.62 14.90
N GLY A 829 -30.17 -13.39 13.67
CA GLY A 829 -29.91 -14.45 12.70
C GLY A 829 -28.80 -15.40 13.13
N ALA A 830 -27.71 -14.89 13.69
CA ALA A 830 -26.62 -15.70 14.23
C ALA A 830 -27.09 -16.63 15.37
N ALA A 831 -28.01 -16.18 16.23
CA ALA A 831 -28.61 -16.99 17.27
C ALA A 831 -29.54 -18.09 16.72
N GLY A 832 -30.31 -17.79 15.66
CA GLY A 832 -31.22 -18.74 15.02
C GLY A 832 -30.50 -19.87 14.27
N THR A 833 -29.47 -19.57 13.50
CA THR A 833 -28.74 -20.56 12.71
C THR A 833 -27.89 -21.52 13.54
N MET A 834 -27.32 -21.08 14.67
CA MET A 834 -26.56 -21.97 15.56
C MET A 834 -27.44 -22.99 16.27
N THR A 835 -28.69 -22.69 16.53
CA THR A 835 -29.64 -23.66 17.10
C THR A 835 -30.06 -24.72 16.08
N PHE A 836 -30.13 -24.41 14.80
CA PHE A 836 -30.44 -25.37 13.73
C PHE A 836 -29.27 -26.33 13.41
N SER A 837 -28.03 -25.85 13.46
CA SER A 837 -26.85 -26.68 13.19
C SER A 837 -26.60 -27.74 14.28
N ARG A 838 -26.98 -27.48 15.53
CA ARG A 838 -26.88 -28.46 16.61
C ARG A 838 -27.89 -29.64 16.51
N LYS A 839 -29.01 -29.45 15.83
CA LYS A 839 -30.03 -30.50 15.68
C LYS A 839 -29.79 -31.45 14.51
N LYS A 840 -28.85 -31.18 13.60
CA LYS A 840 -28.48 -32.05 12.47
C LYS A 840 -27.30 -32.99 12.77
N ARG A 841 -26.76 -33.03 13.98
CA ARG A 841 -25.70 -33.96 14.41
C ARG A 841 -26.07 -34.78 15.65
N GLY A 842 -27.37 -35.09 15.81
CA GLY A 842 -27.85 -36.08 16.75
C GLY A 842 -28.47 -37.23 15.99
#